data_c2881532406abf565f31bd98b70b46ee
#
_entry.id   c2881532406abf565f31bd98b70b46ee
#
_cell.length_a   1.000
_cell.length_b   1.000
_cell.length_c   1.000
_cell.angle_alpha   90.00
_cell.angle_beta   90.00
_cell.angle_gamma   90.00
#
_symmetry.space_group_name_H-M   'P 1'
#
loop_
_entity.id
_entity.type
_entity.pdbx_description
1 polymer ?
#
loop_
_entity_poly.entity_id
_entity_poly.type
_entity_poly.pdbx_seq_one_letter_code
_entity_poly.pdbx_strand_id
1 'polypeptide(L)'
;MTDTQNTTAPASLVPEIRPEVWADLEQRYRKLEDTVRHYNPSANFQQIRAAFEFAAKAHGPQMRKDGSPFITHPLAVAQIVAEELHLDSESIEAALLHDTIEDTSATHEDISRLFSPTVADLVEGVSKLTRVHYTSKEEEQMENLRKMLMAMSKDIRVILIKISDRLHNMRTMEYQTPEKQKQKSFETMEIYAPIAHRLGMQKMKWELEDLSLKYLDPISYREIVEALNEKAAQYDGFMSSIHDQITRRLREAHIDGYVYGRMKHPYSIYRKMYTQNKSLDDVYDLFAFRVIVDTVSDCYNVLGIIHDLYKPILGRFKDYIGTPKPNMYQSLHTTVVGQNGIPFEVQIRTREMHEVAEYGIAAHWKYKQNGQGAGDEGRYEWVRRLLENQEGADAEDFIHSLKVDMFADEVFVFTPRGDVINLPAGATPIDFAYNIHSAVGNHMVGAKVNGRLVPFDTRLKNGDIVEVVTSQSAHGPSRDWVKIARSSNARSKIRQWFKRERRDENIVNGRASFESELRRCGVTLKELTAEENLPVILKKLSFKSLDDMYAAIGYGGVTSLKLIGRLREDIQRILHQHQADRQAEVPVEGQPEATRPAVPVREHSEQGIVVQGLSNCLVKFSKCCSPVPGDEIVGFITRGYGVSVHRKDCPNADPARRPPEEVGRWIKVSWGGKTRESYRTNLQVVSKDRPNLLVDISTILSAAKVHVSSLNARSTADGFALISLAVDVSDSQQLQAVMRRLEQISGVMRVTRPAR
;
A
#
# COMPACT_ATOMS: atom_id res chain seq x y z
N MET A 1 -22.45 45.49 -62.17
CA MET A 1 -22.25 44.04 -62.26
C MET A 1 -21.17 43.69 -61.24
N THR A 2 -21.60 43.34 -60.06
CA THR A 2 -20.76 43.04 -58.91
C THR A 2 -21.05 41.60 -58.51
N ASP A 3 -20.06 40.73 -58.81
CA ASP A 3 -20.09 39.33 -58.37
C ASP A 3 -19.78 39.23 -56.88
N THR A 4 -20.76 38.82 -56.11
CA THR A 4 -20.62 38.41 -54.72
C THR A 4 -20.25 36.93 -54.68
N GLN A 5 -18.98 36.62 -54.47
CA GLN A 5 -18.55 35.25 -54.17
C GLN A 5 -18.98 34.86 -52.74
N ASN A 6 -19.90 33.92 -52.72
CA ASN A 6 -20.41 33.24 -51.55
C ASN A 6 -19.36 32.20 -51.11
N THR A 7 -18.54 32.50 -50.12
CA THR A 7 -17.63 31.54 -49.46
C THR A 7 -18.40 30.74 -48.47
N THR A 8 -18.93 29.60 -48.89
CA THR A 8 -19.41 28.53 -48.01
C THR A 8 -18.26 27.95 -47.22
N ALA A 9 -18.27 28.14 -45.91
CA ALA A 9 -17.40 27.42 -44.97
C ALA A 9 -17.57 25.91 -45.12
N PRO A 10 -16.49 25.09 -44.98
CA PRO A 10 -16.61 23.65 -45.11
C PRO A 10 -17.44 23.10 -43.97
N ALA A 11 -18.50 22.37 -44.31
CA ALA A 11 -19.36 21.64 -43.38
C ALA A 11 -18.51 20.67 -42.53
N SER A 12 -18.60 20.80 -41.24
CA SER A 12 -17.91 19.99 -40.26
C SER A 12 -18.35 18.52 -40.38
N LEU A 13 -17.43 17.63 -40.73
CA LEU A 13 -17.53 16.18 -40.60
C LEU A 13 -17.38 15.78 -39.12
N VAL A 14 -18.33 16.16 -38.29
CA VAL A 14 -18.44 15.66 -36.90
C VAL A 14 -19.69 14.79 -36.88
N PRO A 15 -19.62 13.50 -36.44
CA PRO A 15 -20.82 12.72 -36.22
C PRO A 15 -21.67 13.44 -35.17
N GLU A 16 -22.84 13.90 -35.56
CA GLU A 16 -23.77 14.61 -34.66
C GLU A 16 -24.21 13.66 -33.55
N ILE A 17 -23.93 14.06 -32.31
CA ILE A 17 -24.55 13.41 -31.13
C ILE A 17 -26.06 13.56 -31.30
N ARG A 18 -26.80 12.45 -31.15
CA ARG A 18 -28.28 12.48 -31.31
C ARG A 18 -28.91 13.57 -30.43
N PRO A 19 -29.90 14.33 -30.93
CA PRO A 19 -30.49 15.47 -30.21
C PRO A 19 -30.98 15.13 -28.79
N GLU A 20 -31.52 13.92 -28.59
CA GLU A 20 -31.99 13.44 -27.29
C GLU A 20 -30.85 13.27 -26.29
N VAL A 21 -29.71 12.73 -26.77
CA VAL A 21 -28.52 12.55 -25.95
C VAL A 21 -27.87 13.90 -25.60
N TRP A 22 -27.91 14.84 -26.56
CA TRP A 22 -27.40 16.20 -26.30
C TRP A 22 -28.24 16.93 -25.27
N ALA A 23 -29.58 16.74 -25.27
CA ALA A 23 -30.47 17.33 -24.26
C ALA A 23 -30.15 16.82 -22.83
N ASP A 24 -29.87 15.54 -22.66
CA ASP A 24 -29.45 14.99 -21.35
C ASP A 24 -28.08 15.56 -20.91
N LEU A 25 -27.10 15.63 -21.82
CA LEU A 25 -25.82 16.24 -21.55
C LEU A 25 -25.94 17.72 -21.16
N GLU A 26 -26.81 18.46 -21.84
CA GLU A 26 -27.07 19.85 -21.54
C GLU A 26 -27.73 20.02 -20.15
N GLN A 27 -28.63 19.14 -19.77
CA GLN A 27 -29.25 19.16 -18.44
C GLN A 27 -28.20 18.90 -17.34
N ARG A 28 -27.27 17.93 -17.56
CA ARG A 28 -26.18 17.64 -16.64
C ARG A 28 -25.18 18.80 -16.57
N TYR A 29 -24.88 19.43 -17.70
CA TYR A 29 -24.01 20.62 -17.72
C TYR A 29 -24.65 21.79 -16.96
N ARG A 30 -25.94 22.05 -17.12
CA ARG A 30 -26.66 23.10 -16.35
C ARG A 30 -26.56 22.83 -14.84
N LYS A 31 -26.70 21.59 -14.42
CA LYS A 31 -26.52 21.22 -13.01
C LYS A 31 -25.11 21.56 -12.53
N LEU A 32 -24.07 21.27 -13.32
CA LEU A 32 -22.69 21.65 -13.01
C LEU A 32 -22.56 23.17 -12.91
N GLU A 33 -23.06 23.91 -13.88
CA GLU A 33 -23.02 25.37 -13.89
C GLU A 33 -23.73 25.98 -12.67
N ASP A 34 -24.93 25.50 -12.33
CA ASP A 34 -25.67 25.95 -11.14
C ASP A 34 -24.88 25.66 -9.86
N THR A 35 -24.28 24.48 -9.77
CA THR A 35 -23.41 24.11 -8.63
C THR A 35 -22.24 25.07 -8.49
N VAL A 36 -21.50 25.31 -9.57
CA VAL A 36 -20.34 26.24 -9.56
C VAL A 36 -20.81 27.66 -9.23
N ARG A 37 -21.93 28.11 -9.80
CA ARG A 37 -22.49 29.45 -9.57
C ARG A 37 -22.84 29.67 -8.11
N HIS A 38 -23.26 28.63 -7.40
CA HIS A 38 -23.63 28.73 -5.98
C HIS A 38 -22.43 29.06 -5.09
N TYR A 39 -21.26 28.46 -5.31
CA TYR A 39 -20.08 28.71 -4.45
C TYR A 39 -19.06 29.67 -5.07
N ASN A 40 -19.04 29.86 -6.39
CA ASN A 40 -18.16 30.77 -7.11
C ASN A 40 -18.92 31.55 -8.19
N PRO A 41 -19.70 32.57 -7.83
CA PRO A 41 -20.47 33.37 -8.78
C PRO A 41 -19.61 34.11 -9.82
N SER A 42 -18.32 34.34 -9.52
CA SER A 42 -17.36 35.03 -10.39
C SER A 42 -16.59 34.09 -11.33
N ALA A 43 -16.94 32.81 -11.38
CA ALA A 43 -16.30 31.84 -12.25
C ALA A 43 -16.44 32.21 -13.74
N ASN A 44 -15.47 31.83 -14.56
CA ASN A 44 -15.52 32.06 -16.00
C ASN A 44 -16.40 31.01 -16.69
N PHE A 45 -17.73 31.20 -16.60
CA PHE A 45 -18.71 30.26 -17.17
C PHE A 45 -18.59 30.11 -18.68
N GLN A 46 -18.08 31.12 -19.39
CA GLN A 46 -17.87 31.03 -20.82
C GLN A 46 -16.74 30.03 -21.15
N GLN A 47 -15.65 30.03 -20.40
CA GLN A 47 -14.56 29.06 -20.58
C GLN A 47 -14.96 27.65 -20.11
N ILE A 48 -15.66 27.50 -19.00
CA ILE A 48 -16.19 26.22 -18.55
C ILE A 48 -17.12 25.61 -19.63
N ARG A 49 -17.97 26.43 -20.24
CA ARG A 49 -18.83 26.01 -21.37
C ARG A 49 -18.00 25.57 -22.57
N ALA A 50 -17.00 26.36 -22.95
CA ALA A 50 -16.10 26.03 -24.05
C ALA A 50 -15.33 24.72 -23.80
N ALA A 51 -14.90 24.45 -22.57
CA ALA A 51 -14.24 23.21 -22.19
C ALA A 51 -15.17 21.99 -22.34
N PHE A 52 -16.42 22.12 -21.91
CA PHE A 52 -17.44 21.07 -22.09
C PHE A 52 -17.69 20.79 -23.59
N GLU A 53 -17.90 21.82 -24.41
CA GLU A 53 -18.14 21.68 -25.85
C GLU A 53 -16.92 21.10 -26.58
N PHE A 54 -15.71 21.53 -26.19
CA PHE A 54 -14.46 20.98 -26.74
C PHE A 54 -14.32 19.49 -26.40
N ALA A 55 -14.51 19.11 -25.14
CA ALA A 55 -14.43 17.72 -24.71
C ALA A 55 -15.49 16.85 -25.41
N ALA A 56 -16.74 17.33 -25.49
CA ALA A 56 -17.82 16.63 -26.19
C ALA A 56 -17.50 16.40 -27.67
N LYS A 57 -16.90 17.39 -28.32
CA LYS A 57 -16.46 17.29 -29.72
C LYS A 57 -15.25 16.37 -29.88
N ALA A 58 -14.25 16.46 -29.01
CA ALA A 58 -13.04 15.67 -29.07
C ALA A 58 -13.31 14.17 -28.88
N HIS A 59 -14.15 13.80 -27.91
CA HIS A 59 -14.56 12.41 -27.70
C HIS A 59 -15.58 11.91 -28.74
N GLY A 60 -16.38 12.80 -29.32
CA GLY A 60 -17.28 12.48 -30.44
C GLY A 60 -18.12 11.22 -30.22
N PRO A 61 -17.97 10.19 -31.08
CA PRO A 61 -18.78 8.97 -31.04
C PRO A 61 -18.31 7.93 -30.01
N GLN A 62 -17.32 8.24 -29.19
CA GLN A 62 -16.81 7.28 -28.18
C GLN A 62 -17.91 6.98 -27.16
N MET A 63 -18.05 5.68 -26.84
CA MET A 63 -19.05 5.19 -25.92
C MET A 63 -18.39 4.48 -24.73
N ARG A 64 -18.97 4.62 -23.56
CA ARG A 64 -18.62 3.86 -22.37
C ARG A 64 -19.17 2.45 -22.44
N LYS A 65 -18.73 1.57 -21.51
CA LYS A 65 -19.22 0.18 -21.43
C LYS A 65 -20.67 0.06 -20.98
N ASP A 66 -21.20 1.06 -20.30
CA ASP A 66 -22.61 1.18 -19.94
C ASP A 66 -23.50 1.64 -21.11
N GLY A 67 -22.91 1.91 -22.29
CA GLY A 67 -23.62 2.41 -23.46
C GLY A 67 -23.89 3.92 -23.46
N SER A 68 -23.38 4.67 -22.48
CA SER A 68 -23.47 6.13 -22.46
C SER A 68 -22.33 6.79 -23.28
N PRO A 69 -22.53 8.02 -23.81
CA PRO A 69 -21.45 8.78 -24.43
C PRO A 69 -20.27 9.00 -23.48
N PHE A 70 -19.06 8.95 -24.00
CA PHE A 70 -17.85 9.06 -23.16
C PHE A 70 -17.80 10.36 -22.35
N ILE A 71 -18.25 11.49 -22.93
CA ILE A 71 -18.29 12.82 -22.28
C ILE A 71 -19.07 12.83 -20.94
N THR A 72 -19.96 11.85 -20.71
CA THR A 72 -20.68 11.73 -19.41
C THR A 72 -19.72 11.52 -18.26
N HIS A 73 -18.54 10.89 -18.49
CA HIS A 73 -17.52 10.69 -17.49
C HIS A 73 -16.81 11.98 -17.10
N PRO A 74 -16.16 12.74 -18.00
CA PRO A 74 -15.55 14.03 -17.66
C PRO A 74 -16.55 15.00 -16.98
N LEU A 75 -17.80 15.02 -17.48
CA LEU A 75 -18.84 15.85 -16.89
C LEU A 75 -19.17 15.44 -15.45
N ALA A 76 -19.25 14.14 -15.16
CA ALA A 76 -19.46 13.64 -13.81
C ALA A 76 -18.24 13.89 -12.89
N VAL A 77 -17.01 13.78 -13.42
CA VAL A 77 -15.81 14.14 -12.68
C VAL A 77 -15.80 15.63 -12.33
N ALA A 78 -16.12 16.50 -13.28
CA ALA A 78 -16.26 17.94 -13.03
C ALA A 78 -17.36 18.25 -11.99
N GLN A 79 -18.48 17.51 -12.03
CA GLN A 79 -19.54 17.62 -11.02
C GLN A 79 -19.04 17.23 -9.62
N ILE A 80 -18.26 16.15 -9.50
CA ILE A 80 -17.63 15.75 -8.21
C ILE A 80 -16.68 16.85 -7.72
N VAL A 81 -15.83 17.38 -8.60
CA VAL A 81 -14.92 18.48 -8.28
C VAL A 81 -15.67 19.72 -7.81
N ALA A 82 -16.80 20.04 -8.42
CA ALA A 82 -17.64 21.17 -8.04
C ALA A 82 -18.42 20.93 -6.72
N GLU A 83 -19.10 19.79 -6.57
CA GLU A 83 -19.98 19.48 -5.42
C GLU A 83 -19.17 19.14 -4.16
N GLU A 84 -18.09 18.35 -4.31
CA GLU A 84 -17.36 17.80 -3.18
C GLU A 84 -16.15 18.64 -2.79
N LEU A 85 -15.53 19.36 -3.74
CA LEU A 85 -14.26 20.03 -3.49
C LEU A 85 -14.32 21.55 -3.63
N HIS A 86 -15.36 22.09 -4.27
CA HIS A 86 -15.58 23.52 -4.51
C HIS A 86 -14.33 24.23 -5.13
N LEU A 87 -13.68 23.59 -6.13
CA LEU A 87 -12.45 24.13 -6.73
C LEU A 87 -12.75 25.27 -7.72
N ASP A 88 -11.67 25.91 -8.18
CA ASP A 88 -11.69 27.04 -9.11
C ASP A 88 -12.12 26.66 -10.55
N SER A 89 -12.33 27.67 -11.39
CA SER A 89 -12.75 27.49 -12.79
C SER A 89 -11.75 26.64 -13.58
N GLU A 90 -10.45 26.89 -13.43
CA GLU A 90 -9.39 26.13 -14.12
C GLU A 90 -9.42 24.64 -13.74
N SER A 91 -9.72 24.30 -12.49
CA SER A 91 -9.89 22.92 -12.05
C SER A 91 -11.12 22.25 -12.65
N ILE A 92 -12.23 22.98 -12.81
CA ILE A 92 -13.44 22.48 -13.49
C ILE A 92 -13.17 22.27 -14.98
N GLU A 93 -12.50 23.21 -15.64
CA GLU A 93 -12.07 23.09 -17.04
C GLU A 93 -11.15 21.88 -17.22
N ALA A 94 -10.13 21.74 -16.36
CA ALA A 94 -9.22 20.61 -16.39
C ALA A 94 -9.94 19.26 -16.13
N ALA A 95 -10.93 19.22 -15.24
CA ALA A 95 -11.75 18.03 -15.00
C ALA A 95 -12.61 17.65 -16.22
N LEU A 96 -13.14 18.64 -16.96
CA LEU A 96 -13.86 18.40 -18.22
C LEU A 96 -12.94 17.90 -19.34
N LEU A 97 -11.67 18.28 -19.33
CA LEU A 97 -10.69 18.01 -20.39
C LEU A 97 -9.73 16.85 -20.07
N HIS A 98 -9.78 16.24 -18.88
CA HIS A 98 -8.71 15.40 -18.34
C HIS A 98 -8.34 14.16 -19.19
N ASP A 99 -9.31 13.58 -19.91
CA ASP A 99 -9.09 12.43 -20.79
C ASP A 99 -8.83 12.83 -22.27
N THR A 100 -8.93 14.12 -22.64
CA THR A 100 -8.82 14.55 -24.04
C THR A 100 -7.43 14.32 -24.62
N ILE A 101 -6.36 14.53 -23.85
CA ILE A 101 -4.97 14.26 -24.31
C ILE A 101 -4.69 12.76 -24.40
N GLU A 102 -5.30 11.95 -23.51
CA GLU A 102 -5.07 10.50 -23.45
C GLU A 102 -5.85 9.77 -24.56
N ASP A 103 -7.13 10.10 -24.74
CA ASP A 103 -8.07 9.31 -25.53
C ASP A 103 -8.48 9.94 -26.87
N THR A 104 -7.95 11.15 -27.19
CA THR A 104 -8.25 11.85 -28.46
C THR A 104 -6.98 12.37 -29.13
N SER A 105 -7.14 13.13 -30.23
CA SER A 105 -6.04 13.79 -30.96
C SER A 105 -5.65 15.16 -30.38
N ALA A 106 -6.28 15.61 -29.30
CA ALA A 106 -5.96 16.89 -28.66
C ALA A 106 -4.55 16.86 -28.04
N THR A 107 -3.82 17.98 -28.21
CA THR A 107 -2.46 18.13 -27.68
C THR A 107 -2.43 19.10 -26.50
N HIS A 108 -1.35 19.07 -25.72
CA HIS A 108 -1.11 20.05 -24.66
C HIS A 108 -1.11 21.48 -25.20
N GLU A 109 -0.51 21.69 -26.39
CA GLU A 109 -0.44 22.98 -27.04
C GLU A 109 -1.83 23.51 -27.47
N ASP A 110 -2.73 22.61 -27.90
CA ASP A 110 -4.10 22.98 -28.24
C ASP A 110 -4.86 23.47 -27.01
N ILE A 111 -4.77 22.73 -25.90
CA ILE A 111 -5.43 23.10 -24.63
C ILE A 111 -4.83 24.39 -24.08
N SER A 112 -3.50 24.53 -24.11
CA SER A 112 -2.81 25.72 -23.63
C SER A 112 -3.22 26.98 -24.40
N ARG A 113 -3.41 26.85 -25.73
CA ARG A 113 -3.83 27.97 -26.61
C ARG A 113 -5.32 28.32 -26.42
N LEU A 114 -6.20 27.35 -26.23
CA LEU A 114 -7.65 27.56 -26.19
C LEU A 114 -8.14 27.98 -24.79
N PHE A 115 -7.48 27.53 -23.75
CA PHE A 115 -7.86 27.76 -22.35
C PHE A 115 -6.77 28.51 -21.59
N SER A 116 -5.83 27.79 -20.99
CA SER A 116 -4.66 28.40 -20.37
C SER A 116 -3.50 27.37 -20.26
N PRO A 117 -2.24 27.83 -20.10
CA PRO A 117 -1.13 26.95 -19.77
C PRO A 117 -1.36 26.16 -18.48
N THR A 118 -1.98 26.76 -17.46
CA THR A 118 -2.33 26.13 -16.20
C THR A 118 -3.29 24.94 -16.41
N VAL A 119 -4.35 25.15 -17.19
CA VAL A 119 -5.31 24.07 -17.50
C VAL A 119 -4.63 22.94 -18.28
N ALA A 120 -3.76 23.26 -19.25
CA ALA A 120 -3.02 22.27 -20.01
C ALA A 120 -2.06 21.44 -19.11
N ASP A 121 -1.35 22.09 -18.20
CA ASP A 121 -0.45 21.44 -17.25
C ASP A 121 -1.22 20.54 -16.26
N LEU A 122 -2.40 20.97 -15.82
CA LEU A 122 -3.29 20.15 -14.98
C LEU A 122 -3.75 18.89 -15.71
N VAL A 123 -4.24 19.04 -16.96
CA VAL A 123 -4.70 17.91 -17.79
C VAL A 123 -3.56 16.93 -18.07
N GLU A 124 -2.37 17.43 -18.43
CA GLU A 124 -1.19 16.57 -18.63
C GLU A 124 -0.76 15.86 -17.35
N GLY A 125 -0.84 16.55 -16.20
CA GLY A 125 -0.52 15.97 -14.88
C GLY A 125 -1.47 14.82 -14.51
N VAL A 126 -2.74 14.90 -14.88
CA VAL A 126 -3.76 13.88 -14.62
C VAL A 126 -3.62 12.69 -15.58
N SER A 127 -3.15 12.91 -16.83
CA SER A 127 -3.02 11.87 -17.87
C SER A 127 -1.92 10.83 -17.54
N LYS A 128 -2.07 9.60 -18.06
CA LYS A 128 -1.08 8.52 -17.89
C LYS A 128 0.09 8.68 -18.86
N LEU A 129 1.18 7.94 -18.56
CA LEU A 129 2.32 7.82 -19.48
C LEU A 129 2.00 6.79 -20.58
N THR A 130 1.36 7.23 -21.67
CA THR A 130 0.89 6.33 -22.72
C THR A 130 1.96 5.97 -23.78
N ARG A 131 3.10 6.65 -23.80
CA ARG A 131 4.12 6.55 -24.89
C ARG A 131 5.39 5.79 -24.51
N VAL A 132 5.47 5.17 -23.34
CA VAL A 132 6.66 4.44 -22.90
C VAL A 132 6.37 2.93 -22.90
N HIS A 133 7.23 2.15 -23.55
CA HIS A 133 7.16 0.69 -23.44
C HIS A 133 7.76 0.24 -22.11
N TYR A 134 6.94 -0.35 -21.26
CA TYR A 134 7.34 -0.91 -19.98
C TYR A 134 7.60 -2.41 -20.10
N THR A 135 8.52 -2.92 -19.29
CA THR A 135 8.86 -4.35 -19.26
C THR A 135 7.86 -5.17 -18.45
N SER A 136 7.14 -4.52 -17.51
CA SER A 136 6.09 -5.15 -16.69
C SER A 136 4.96 -4.17 -16.36
N LYS A 137 3.78 -4.71 -15.97
CA LYS A 137 2.65 -3.89 -15.50
C LYS A 137 2.95 -3.19 -14.17
N GLU A 138 3.77 -3.78 -13.33
CA GLU A 138 4.21 -3.20 -12.06
C GLU A 138 5.07 -1.97 -12.31
N GLU A 139 5.97 -2.02 -13.28
CA GLU A 139 6.81 -0.89 -13.68
C GLU A 139 5.96 0.26 -14.27
N GLU A 140 4.98 -0.06 -15.11
CA GLU A 140 4.03 0.91 -15.65
C GLU A 140 3.24 1.62 -14.54
N GLN A 141 2.69 0.86 -13.60
CA GLN A 141 1.91 1.42 -12.47
C GLN A 141 2.77 2.34 -11.61
N MET A 142 4.01 1.97 -11.39
CA MET A 142 4.95 2.74 -10.58
C MET A 142 5.36 4.06 -11.24
N GLU A 143 5.71 4.04 -12.53
CA GLU A 143 6.08 5.26 -13.24
C GLU A 143 4.87 6.21 -13.39
N ASN A 144 3.67 5.68 -13.59
CA ASN A 144 2.44 6.48 -13.55
C ASN A 144 2.21 7.12 -12.18
N LEU A 145 2.42 6.37 -11.09
CA LEU A 145 2.32 6.89 -9.73
C LEU A 145 3.38 7.97 -9.47
N ARG A 146 4.61 7.74 -9.92
CA ARG A 146 5.71 8.69 -9.79
C ARG A 146 5.42 10.01 -10.55
N LYS A 147 4.95 9.91 -11.81
CA LYS A 147 4.54 11.08 -12.59
C LYS A 147 3.45 11.87 -11.86
N MET A 148 2.43 11.17 -11.36
CA MET A 148 1.33 11.79 -10.61
C MET A 148 1.82 12.52 -9.36
N LEU A 149 2.73 11.92 -8.58
CA LEU A 149 3.31 12.54 -7.39
C LEU A 149 4.20 13.74 -7.75
N MET A 150 4.94 13.67 -8.85
CA MET A 150 5.73 14.80 -9.36
C MET A 150 4.83 15.96 -9.83
N ALA A 151 3.75 15.67 -10.53
CA ALA A 151 2.77 16.67 -10.92
C ALA A 151 2.07 17.29 -9.70
N MET A 152 1.68 16.47 -8.71
CA MET A 152 1.11 16.92 -7.44
C MET A 152 2.05 17.84 -6.66
N SER A 153 3.38 17.64 -6.73
CA SER A 153 4.34 18.53 -6.06
C SER A 153 4.41 19.93 -6.69
N LYS A 154 4.01 20.06 -7.95
CA LYS A 154 3.89 21.35 -8.65
C LYS A 154 2.52 21.98 -8.41
N ASP A 155 1.45 21.19 -8.54
CA ASP A 155 0.08 21.66 -8.33
C ASP A 155 -0.79 20.54 -7.74
N ILE A 156 -1.30 20.76 -6.53
CA ILE A 156 -2.13 19.78 -5.80
C ILE A 156 -3.44 19.48 -6.52
N ARG A 157 -3.95 20.37 -7.35
CA ARG A 157 -5.21 20.20 -8.08
C ARG A 157 -5.19 18.95 -8.97
N VAL A 158 -4.00 18.55 -9.46
CA VAL A 158 -3.81 17.31 -10.23
C VAL A 158 -4.31 16.09 -9.48
N ILE A 159 -3.91 15.92 -8.20
CA ILE A 159 -4.34 14.76 -7.42
C ILE A 159 -5.80 14.84 -7.00
N LEU A 160 -6.33 16.04 -6.76
CA LEU A 160 -7.74 16.25 -6.43
C LEU A 160 -8.66 15.83 -7.59
N ILE A 161 -8.31 16.22 -8.82
CA ILE A 161 -9.01 15.78 -10.04
C ILE A 161 -8.84 14.27 -10.22
N LYS A 162 -7.63 13.72 -10.01
CA LYS A 162 -7.38 12.28 -10.17
C LYS A 162 -8.14 11.41 -9.17
N ILE A 163 -8.30 11.86 -7.91
CA ILE A 163 -9.13 11.17 -6.92
C ILE A 163 -10.61 11.22 -7.33
N SER A 164 -11.07 12.35 -7.87
CA SER A 164 -12.44 12.52 -8.38
C SER A 164 -12.72 11.61 -9.58
N ASP A 165 -11.77 11.50 -10.53
CA ASP A 165 -11.79 10.54 -11.64
C ASP A 165 -11.90 9.11 -11.11
N ARG A 166 -11.02 8.74 -10.16
CA ARG A 166 -11.05 7.41 -9.55
C ARG A 166 -12.37 7.11 -8.85
N LEU A 167 -12.92 8.09 -8.14
CA LEU A 167 -14.21 7.94 -7.45
C LEU A 167 -15.34 7.68 -8.42
N HIS A 168 -15.43 8.45 -9.52
CA HIS A 168 -16.43 8.20 -10.55
C HIS A 168 -16.25 6.84 -11.22
N ASN A 169 -15.00 6.45 -11.52
CA ASN A 169 -14.70 5.12 -12.06
C ASN A 169 -15.13 3.99 -11.11
N MET A 170 -14.98 4.17 -9.79
CA MET A 170 -15.43 3.21 -8.80
C MET A 170 -16.96 3.16 -8.67
N ARG A 171 -17.65 4.29 -8.78
CA ARG A 171 -19.14 4.37 -8.81
C ARG A 171 -19.75 3.64 -10.00
N THR A 172 -19.02 3.55 -11.12
CA THR A 172 -19.45 2.89 -12.37
C THR A 172 -18.77 1.56 -12.62
N MET A 173 -18.17 0.95 -11.59
CA MET A 173 -17.34 -0.27 -11.72
C MET A 173 -18.15 -1.52 -12.08
N GLU A 174 -19.46 -1.51 -11.87
CA GLU A 174 -20.37 -2.65 -12.16
C GLU A 174 -20.38 -3.06 -13.65
N TYR A 175 -20.09 -2.13 -14.55
CA TYR A 175 -20.03 -2.39 -16.00
C TYR A 175 -18.67 -2.98 -16.45
N GLN A 176 -17.72 -3.17 -15.54
CA GLN A 176 -16.40 -3.75 -15.87
C GLN A 176 -16.39 -5.26 -15.64
N THR A 177 -15.42 -5.96 -16.28
CA THR A 177 -15.21 -7.39 -16.05
C THR A 177 -14.75 -7.69 -14.61
N PRO A 178 -15.08 -8.86 -14.04
CA PRO A 178 -14.71 -9.21 -12.67
C PRO A 178 -13.20 -9.07 -12.38
N GLU A 179 -12.34 -9.37 -13.34
CA GLU A 179 -10.89 -9.22 -13.21
C GLU A 179 -10.49 -7.75 -13.09
N LYS A 180 -11.09 -6.88 -13.93
CA LYS A 180 -10.87 -5.42 -13.85
C LYS A 180 -11.45 -4.82 -12.58
N GLN A 181 -12.63 -5.28 -12.15
CA GLN A 181 -13.24 -4.86 -10.88
C GLN A 181 -12.27 -5.12 -9.71
N LYS A 182 -11.72 -6.33 -9.58
CA LYS A 182 -10.75 -6.67 -8.53
C LYS A 182 -9.45 -5.89 -8.66
N GLN A 183 -8.89 -5.79 -9.86
CA GLN A 183 -7.64 -5.06 -10.10
C GLN A 183 -7.76 -3.58 -9.74
N LYS A 184 -8.83 -2.91 -10.21
CA LYS A 184 -9.03 -1.48 -9.96
C LYS A 184 -9.42 -1.20 -8.51
N SER A 185 -10.18 -2.06 -7.87
CA SER A 185 -10.50 -1.97 -6.45
C SER A 185 -9.25 -2.14 -5.57
N PHE A 186 -8.37 -3.09 -5.92
CA PHE A 186 -7.10 -3.28 -5.24
C PHE A 186 -6.19 -2.04 -5.37
N GLU A 187 -6.03 -1.52 -6.59
CA GLU A 187 -5.27 -0.29 -6.85
C GLU A 187 -5.84 0.90 -6.06
N THR A 188 -7.17 1.02 -6.01
CA THR A 188 -7.86 2.08 -5.26
C THR A 188 -7.58 1.99 -3.77
N MET A 189 -7.65 0.79 -3.21
CA MET A 189 -7.40 0.53 -1.79
C MET A 189 -5.93 0.75 -1.40
N GLU A 190 -5.00 0.39 -2.28
CA GLU A 190 -3.55 0.46 -2.01
C GLU A 190 -2.94 1.84 -2.27
N ILE A 191 -3.56 2.67 -3.12
CA ILE A 191 -2.96 3.94 -3.55
C ILE A 191 -3.89 5.11 -3.27
N TYR A 192 -5.10 5.13 -3.85
CA TYR A 192 -5.94 6.33 -3.87
C TYR A 192 -6.64 6.62 -2.53
N ALA A 193 -7.16 5.60 -1.85
CA ALA A 193 -7.79 5.78 -0.54
C ALA A 193 -6.79 6.27 0.54
N PRO A 194 -5.54 5.75 0.60
CA PRO A 194 -4.49 6.31 1.46
C PRO A 194 -4.09 7.75 1.14
N ILE A 195 -3.97 8.10 -0.15
CA ILE A 195 -3.69 9.47 -0.56
C ILE A 195 -4.83 10.40 -0.10
N ALA A 196 -6.09 10.02 -0.35
CA ALA A 196 -7.25 10.77 0.11
C ALA A 196 -7.26 10.94 1.65
N HIS A 197 -6.86 9.88 2.38
CA HIS A 197 -6.71 9.95 3.84
C HIS A 197 -5.65 10.96 4.28
N ARG A 198 -4.48 10.95 3.62
CA ARG A 198 -3.37 11.85 3.93
C ARG A 198 -3.69 13.30 3.62
N LEU A 199 -4.47 13.53 2.56
CA LEU A 199 -4.97 14.85 2.18
C LEU A 199 -6.19 15.30 3.03
N GLY A 200 -6.64 14.49 4.00
CA GLY A 200 -7.76 14.82 4.88
C GLY A 200 -9.14 14.64 4.24
N MET A 201 -9.25 14.16 3.00
CA MET A 201 -10.50 14.01 2.23
C MET A 201 -11.31 12.79 2.72
N GLN A 202 -11.83 12.86 3.95
CA GLN A 202 -12.42 11.69 4.60
C GLN A 202 -13.66 11.16 3.89
N LYS A 203 -14.51 12.04 3.35
CA LYS A 203 -15.71 11.66 2.61
C LYS A 203 -15.37 10.78 1.40
N MET A 204 -14.47 11.24 0.54
CA MET A 204 -14.02 10.48 -0.64
C MET A 204 -13.28 9.20 -0.25
N LYS A 205 -12.42 9.26 0.77
CA LYS A 205 -11.71 8.09 1.28
C LYS A 205 -12.68 6.97 1.67
N TRP A 206 -13.69 7.27 2.49
CA TRP A 206 -14.64 6.25 2.93
C TRP A 206 -15.41 5.64 1.77
N GLU A 207 -15.86 6.47 0.84
CA GLU A 207 -16.58 5.97 -0.33
C GLU A 207 -15.71 5.09 -1.23
N LEU A 208 -14.45 5.49 -1.46
CA LEU A 208 -13.47 4.68 -2.19
C LEU A 208 -13.21 3.32 -1.50
N GLU A 209 -13.07 3.32 -0.17
CA GLU A 209 -12.87 2.10 0.63
C GLU A 209 -14.09 1.18 0.56
N ASP A 210 -15.31 1.72 0.74
CA ASP A 210 -16.55 0.94 0.74
C ASP A 210 -16.84 0.35 -0.65
N LEU A 211 -16.69 1.15 -1.72
CA LEU A 211 -16.83 0.68 -3.10
C LEU A 211 -15.77 -0.38 -3.46
N SER A 212 -14.53 -0.23 -2.96
CA SER A 212 -13.49 -1.22 -3.20
C SER A 212 -13.79 -2.54 -2.47
N LEU A 213 -14.24 -2.50 -1.21
CA LEU A 213 -14.63 -3.68 -0.46
C LEU A 213 -15.74 -4.47 -1.15
N LYS A 214 -16.74 -3.78 -1.74
CA LYS A 214 -17.84 -4.39 -2.49
C LYS A 214 -17.35 -5.36 -3.57
N TYR A 215 -16.21 -5.10 -4.22
CA TYR A 215 -15.66 -5.93 -5.31
C TYR A 215 -14.51 -6.83 -4.87
N LEU A 216 -13.80 -6.49 -3.79
CA LEU A 216 -12.71 -7.31 -3.25
C LEU A 216 -13.21 -8.48 -2.39
N ASP A 217 -14.20 -8.20 -1.53
CA ASP A 217 -14.84 -9.19 -0.66
C ASP A 217 -16.37 -8.94 -0.61
N PRO A 218 -17.10 -9.33 -1.69
CA PRO A 218 -18.53 -9.06 -1.79
C PRO A 218 -19.38 -9.81 -0.76
N ILE A 219 -18.87 -10.91 -0.21
CA ILE A 219 -19.59 -11.69 0.82
C ILE A 219 -19.59 -10.91 2.12
N SER A 220 -18.42 -10.59 2.64
CA SER A 220 -18.29 -9.83 3.89
C SER A 220 -18.90 -8.44 3.81
N TYR A 221 -18.82 -7.79 2.62
CA TYR A 221 -19.47 -6.50 2.40
C TYR A 221 -20.99 -6.60 2.59
N ARG A 222 -21.62 -7.62 1.98
CA ARG A 222 -23.07 -7.83 2.05
C ARG A 222 -23.52 -8.14 3.48
N GLU A 223 -22.83 -9.06 4.15
CA GLU A 223 -23.10 -9.43 5.55
C GLU A 223 -23.04 -8.22 6.48
N ILE A 224 -22.02 -7.37 6.31
CA ILE A 224 -21.87 -6.16 7.14
C ILE A 224 -22.98 -5.16 6.84
N VAL A 225 -23.34 -4.94 5.55
CA VAL A 225 -24.39 -3.99 5.17
C VAL A 225 -25.76 -4.47 5.66
N GLU A 226 -26.09 -5.75 5.52
CA GLU A 226 -27.33 -6.34 6.02
C GLU A 226 -27.43 -6.20 7.55
N ALA A 227 -26.39 -6.57 8.26
CA ALA A 227 -26.34 -6.44 9.72
C ALA A 227 -26.42 -4.97 10.20
N LEU A 228 -25.82 -4.03 9.44
CA LEU A 228 -25.95 -2.60 9.73
C LEU A 228 -27.39 -2.11 9.52
N ASN A 229 -28.07 -2.54 8.45
CA ASN A 229 -29.46 -2.15 8.18
C ASN A 229 -30.42 -2.69 9.25
N GLU A 230 -30.22 -3.94 9.69
CA GLU A 230 -30.99 -4.52 10.79
C GLU A 230 -30.80 -3.73 12.09
N LYS A 231 -29.53 -3.41 12.43
CA LYS A 231 -29.23 -2.60 13.63
C LYS A 231 -29.76 -1.16 13.49
N ALA A 232 -29.70 -0.55 12.30
CA ALA A 232 -30.28 0.77 12.06
C ALA A 232 -31.77 0.79 12.39
N ALA A 233 -32.53 -0.16 11.85
CA ALA A 233 -33.96 -0.27 12.13
C ALA A 233 -34.26 -0.52 13.63
N GLN A 234 -33.44 -1.36 14.28
CA GLN A 234 -33.57 -1.67 15.72
C GLN A 234 -33.31 -0.45 16.62
N TYR A 235 -32.36 0.43 16.22
CA TYR A 235 -31.91 1.54 17.06
C TYR A 235 -32.37 2.92 16.60
N ASP A 236 -33.31 3.01 15.64
CA ASP A 236 -33.81 4.29 15.13
C ASP A 236 -34.43 5.17 16.22
N GLY A 237 -35.26 4.60 17.09
CA GLY A 237 -35.79 5.30 18.25
C GLY A 237 -34.76 5.74 19.26
N PHE A 238 -33.69 4.95 19.43
CA PHE A 238 -32.55 5.32 20.28
C PHE A 238 -31.79 6.51 19.72
N MET A 239 -31.49 6.50 18.42
CA MET A 239 -30.79 7.59 17.74
C MET A 239 -31.57 8.89 17.80
N SER A 240 -32.87 8.85 17.55
CA SER A 240 -33.77 10.01 17.65
C SER A 240 -33.84 10.56 19.07
N SER A 241 -33.96 9.70 20.09
CA SER A 241 -33.94 10.10 21.50
C SER A 241 -32.66 10.81 21.92
N ILE A 242 -31.49 10.29 21.53
CA ILE A 242 -30.18 10.92 21.84
C ILE A 242 -30.06 12.26 21.14
N HIS A 243 -30.41 12.34 19.85
CA HIS A 243 -30.43 13.58 19.08
C HIS A 243 -31.24 14.67 19.79
N ASP A 244 -32.46 14.36 20.19
CA ASP A 244 -33.37 15.30 20.83
C ASP A 244 -32.88 15.74 22.22
N GLN A 245 -32.31 14.82 23.00
CA GLN A 245 -31.73 15.14 24.31
C GLN A 245 -30.53 16.09 24.16
N ILE A 246 -29.59 15.79 23.26
CA ILE A 246 -28.42 16.65 23.05
C ILE A 246 -28.87 18.03 22.53
N THR A 247 -29.74 18.08 21.51
CA THR A 247 -30.27 19.31 20.93
C THR A 247 -30.96 20.19 21.95
N ARG A 248 -31.76 19.61 22.85
CA ARG A 248 -32.45 20.34 23.93
C ARG A 248 -31.45 20.94 24.88
N ARG A 249 -30.44 20.17 25.33
CA ARG A 249 -29.43 20.65 26.29
C ARG A 249 -28.54 21.75 25.70
N LEU A 250 -28.24 21.69 24.39
CA LEU A 250 -27.52 22.77 23.70
C LEU A 250 -28.33 24.08 23.70
N ARG A 251 -29.64 24.00 23.43
CA ARG A 251 -30.55 25.18 23.48
C ARG A 251 -30.65 25.75 24.89
N GLU A 252 -30.77 24.91 25.93
CA GLU A 252 -30.80 25.33 27.34
C GLU A 252 -29.50 26.04 27.75
N ALA A 253 -28.37 25.62 27.18
CA ALA A 253 -27.06 26.23 27.39
C ALA A 253 -26.76 27.44 26.49
N HIS A 254 -27.72 27.86 25.62
CA HIS A 254 -27.56 28.92 24.64
C HIS A 254 -26.37 28.70 23.68
N ILE A 255 -26.06 27.43 23.36
CA ILE A 255 -25.03 27.08 22.38
C ILE A 255 -25.74 26.80 21.05
N ASP A 256 -25.38 27.56 20.00
CA ASP A 256 -25.80 27.27 18.63
C ASP A 256 -25.00 26.10 18.10
N GLY A 257 -25.68 24.99 17.80
CA GLY A 257 -25.01 23.76 17.40
C GLY A 257 -25.93 22.86 16.57
N TYR A 258 -25.34 22.23 15.58
CA TYR A 258 -26.01 21.24 14.72
C TYR A 258 -25.63 19.84 15.15
N VAL A 259 -26.62 19.01 15.44
CA VAL A 259 -26.42 17.61 15.89
C VAL A 259 -26.92 16.68 14.80
N TYR A 260 -26.15 15.69 14.41
CA TYR A 260 -26.63 14.62 13.54
C TYR A 260 -25.96 13.28 13.89
N GLY A 261 -26.76 12.23 13.76
CA GLY A 261 -26.30 10.86 13.92
C GLY A 261 -25.76 10.30 12.62
N ARG A 262 -24.78 9.42 12.71
CA ARG A 262 -24.25 8.65 11.57
C ARG A 262 -23.89 7.23 11.97
N MET A 263 -24.03 6.34 11.03
CA MET A 263 -23.47 5.00 11.16
C MET A 263 -22.04 4.93 10.62
N LYS A 264 -21.27 4.01 11.16
CA LYS A 264 -19.90 3.76 10.72
C LYS A 264 -19.89 3.08 9.36
N HIS A 265 -18.90 3.45 8.53
CA HIS A 265 -18.73 2.90 7.19
C HIS A 265 -18.41 1.40 7.20
N PRO A 266 -18.94 0.61 6.24
CA PRO A 266 -18.76 -0.83 6.13
C PRO A 266 -17.28 -1.26 6.18
N TYR A 267 -16.39 -0.63 5.40
CA TYR A 267 -14.97 -0.97 5.43
C TYR A 267 -14.30 -0.72 6.78
N SER A 268 -14.68 0.34 7.50
CA SER A 268 -14.17 0.63 8.83
C SER A 268 -14.55 -0.45 9.85
N ILE A 269 -15.72 -1.07 9.69
CA ILE A 269 -16.18 -2.21 10.49
C ILE A 269 -15.44 -3.47 10.07
N TYR A 270 -15.38 -3.76 8.76
CA TYR A 270 -14.62 -4.87 8.17
C TYR A 270 -13.21 -4.92 8.74
N ARG A 271 -12.48 -3.80 8.70
CA ARG A 271 -11.13 -3.69 9.24
C ARG A 271 -11.07 -4.04 10.72
N LYS A 272 -12.01 -3.58 11.56
CA LYS A 272 -12.04 -3.92 12.99
C LYS A 272 -12.34 -5.39 13.26
N MET A 273 -13.25 -5.97 12.51
CA MET A 273 -13.59 -7.38 12.62
C MET A 273 -12.41 -8.28 12.24
N TYR A 274 -11.80 -8.04 11.08
CA TYR A 274 -10.77 -8.94 10.54
C TYR A 274 -9.34 -8.64 11.04
N THR A 275 -8.98 -7.37 11.32
CA THR A 275 -7.63 -7.06 11.84
C THR A 275 -7.53 -7.12 13.35
N GLN A 276 -8.63 -6.89 14.09
CA GLN A 276 -8.68 -6.91 15.54
C GLN A 276 -9.42 -8.13 16.10
N ASN A 277 -9.89 -9.03 15.23
CA ASN A 277 -10.63 -10.24 15.56
C ASN A 277 -11.84 -9.97 16.50
N LYS A 278 -12.61 -8.92 16.19
CA LYS A 278 -13.81 -8.50 16.92
C LYS A 278 -15.08 -8.99 16.24
N SER A 279 -16.10 -9.32 17.02
CA SER A 279 -17.46 -9.46 16.50
C SER A 279 -18.06 -8.07 16.21
N LEU A 280 -19.15 -8.03 15.44
CA LEU A 280 -19.86 -6.77 15.20
C LEU A 280 -20.37 -6.14 16.51
N ASP A 281 -20.75 -6.98 17.48
CA ASP A 281 -21.25 -6.54 18.80
C ASP A 281 -20.16 -5.94 19.69
N ASP A 282 -18.88 -6.27 19.42
CA ASP A 282 -17.72 -5.69 20.12
C ASP A 282 -17.28 -4.33 19.54
N VAL A 283 -17.96 -3.86 18.48
CA VAL A 283 -17.66 -2.57 17.86
C VAL A 283 -18.51 -1.48 18.51
N TYR A 284 -18.04 -0.91 19.62
CA TYR A 284 -18.76 0.09 20.42
C TYR A 284 -19.03 1.44 19.74
N ASP A 285 -18.46 1.70 18.56
CA ASP A 285 -18.60 2.94 17.79
C ASP A 285 -19.34 2.75 16.45
N LEU A 286 -20.32 1.82 16.44
CA LEU A 286 -21.22 1.63 15.30
C LEU A 286 -22.08 2.87 15.08
N PHE A 287 -22.54 3.48 16.17
CA PHE A 287 -23.32 4.70 16.19
C PHE A 287 -22.46 5.85 16.68
N ALA A 288 -22.47 6.93 15.95
CA ALA A 288 -21.77 8.14 16.32
C ALA A 288 -22.66 9.35 16.13
N PHE A 289 -22.55 10.33 17.02
CA PHE A 289 -23.13 11.64 16.87
C PHE A 289 -22.05 12.66 16.56
N ARG A 290 -22.37 13.60 15.69
CA ARG A 290 -21.55 14.77 15.48
C ARG A 290 -22.28 16.00 16.01
N VAL A 291 -21.56 16.78 16.77
CA VAL A 291 -22.02 18.09 17.25
C VAL A 291 -21.08 19.13 16.64
N ILE A 292 -21.65 20.02 15.82
CA ILE A 292 -20.94 21.10 15.16
C ILE A 292 -21.35 22.40 15.81
N VAL A 293 -20.36 23.16 16.27
CA VAL A 293 -20.56 24.45 16.97
C VAL A 293 -19.68 25.53 16.32
N ASP A 294 -19.80 26.77 16.77
CA ASP A 294 -19.08 27.88 16.14
C ASP A 294 -17.70 28.09 16.72
N THR A 295 -17.49 27.89 18.03
CA THR A 295 -16.21 28.20 18.69
C THR A 295 -15.56 26.99 19.34
N VAL A 296 -14.24 27.05 19.52
CA VAL A 296 -13.48 26.02 20.25
C VAL A 296 -13.93 25.93 21.70
N SER A 297 -14.25 27.06 22.35
CA SER A 297 -14.78 27.06 23.70
C SER A 297 -16.09 26.29 23.80
N ASP A 298 -16.98 26.44 22.83
CA ASP A 298 -18.22 25.69 22.79
C ASP A 298 -18.00 24.19 22.58
N CYS A 299 -16.94 23.78 21.87
CA CYS A 299 -16.60 22.37 21.79
C CYS A 299 -16.35 21.76 23.18
N TYR A 300 -15.60 22.43 24.06
CA TYR A 300 -15.35 21.95 25.42
C TYR A 300 -16.56 22.08 26.33
N ASN A 301 -17.39 23.12 26.15
CA ASN A 301 -18.67 23.25 26.86
C ASN A 301 -19.63 22.08 26.52
N VAL A 302 -19.74 21.76 25.24
CA VAL A 302 -20.54 20.61 24.77
C VAL A 302 -20.01 19.29 25.34
N LEU A 303 -18.69 19.11 25.43
CA LEU A 303 -18.12 17.92 26.07
C LEU A 303 -18.59 17.79 27.51
N GLY A 304 -18.61 18.88 28.27
CA GLY A 304 -19.15 18.91 29.63
C GLY A 304 -20.64 18.49 29.69
N ILE A 305 -21.45 19.05 28.78
CA ILE A 305 -22.88 18.70 28.67
C ILE A 305 -23.07 17.21 28.34
N ILE A 306 -22.29 16.66 27.40
CA ILE A 306 -22.37 15.23 27.06
C ILE A 306 -22.00 14.32 28.22
N HIS A 307 -20.97 14.69 28.99
CA HIS A 307 -20.54 13.92 30.18
C HIS A 307 -21.49 14.07 31.37
N ASP A 308 -22.29 15.16 31.45
CA ASP A 308 -23.38 15.33 32.39
C ASP A 308 -24.57 14.42 32.03
N LEU A 309 -24.92 14.35 30.73
CA LEU A 309 -26.02 13.51 30.24
C LEU A 309 -25.71 12.00 30.26
N TYR A 310 -24.47 11.63 29.93
CA TYR A 310 -24.07 10.25 29.72
C TYR A 310 -22.73 9.92 30.38
N LYS A 311 -22.57 8.71 30.88
CA LYS A 311 -21.33 8.27 31.54
C LYS A 311 -20.25 7.94 30.50
N PRO A 312 -19.08 8.62 30.54
CA PRO A 312 -17.98 8.34 29.63
C PRO A 312 -17.30 7.00 29.95
N ILE A 313 -16.85 6.30 28.88
CA ILE A 313 -16.03 5.10 29.00
C ILE A 313 -14.57 5.52 29.18
N LEU A 314 -13.96 5.07 30.29
CA LEU A 314 -12.56 5.37 30.62
C LEU A 314 -11.59 4.97 29.49
N GLY A 315 -10.63 5.85 29.18
CA GLY A 315 -9.62 5.60 28.13
C GLY A 315 -10.13 5.75 26.69
N ARG A 316 -11.40 6.20 26.51
CA ARG A 316 -12.00 6.39 25.18
C ARG A 316 -12.15 7.87 24.78
N PHE A 317 -11.70 8.78 25.64
CA PHE A 317 -11.63 10.19 25.29
C PHE A 317 -10.37 10.51 24.48
N LYS A 318 -10.49 11.32 23.43
CA LYS A 318 -9.38 11.81 22.62
C LYS A 318 -9.61 13.27 22.26
N ASP A 319 -8.60 14.08 22.54
CA ASP A 319 -8.57 15.48 22.19
C ASP A 319 -7.67 15.71 20.97
N TYR A 320 -8.30 15.79 19.80
CA TYR A 320 -7.63 16.14 18.56
C TYR A 320 -7.74 17.64 18.23
N ILE A 321 -8.34 18.46 19.11
CA ILE A 321 -8.31 19.93 18.99
C ILE A 321 -6.98 20.42 19.57
N GLY A 322 -6.65 19.98 20.77
CA GLY A 322 -5.38 20.31 21.42
C GLY A 322 -4.16 19.66 20.76
N THR A 323 -4.34 18.48 20.18
CA THR A 323 -3.29 17.75 19.45
C THR A 323 -3.82 17.29 18.10
N PRO A 324 -3.79 18.16 17.06
CA PRO A 324 -4.30 17.83 15.73
C PRO A 324 -3.57 16.65 15.08
N LYS A 325 -4.28 15.88 14.28
CA LYS A 325 -3.65 14.83 13.48
C LYS A 325 -2.82 15.42 12.32
N PRO A 326 -1.85 14.69 11.76
CA PRO A 326 -1.01 15.19 10.65
C PRO A 326 -1.78 15.60 9.40
N ASN A 327 -2.95 14.99 9.18
CA ASN A 327 -3.87 15.38 8.11
C ASN A 327 -4.79 16.55 8.51
N MET A 328 -4.40 17.33 9.51
CA MET A 328 -5.11 18.51 10.04
C MET A 328 -6.50 18.20 10.64
N TYR A 329 -6.82 16.95 10.88
CA TYR A 329 -8.08 16.57 11.52
C TYR A 329 -8.12 17.03 12.97
N GLN A 330 -9.16 17.78 13.31
CA GLN A 330 -9.44 18.28 14.66
C GLN A 330 -10.85 17.89 15.09
N SER A 331 -11.02 17.37 16.29
CA SER A 331 -12.31 17.05 16.91
C SER A 331 -12.09 16.55 18.34
N LEU A 332 -13.00 16.76 19.25
CA LEU A 332 -13.07 16.01 20.48
C LEU A 332 -13.84 14.71 20.22
N HIS A 333 -13.34 13.59 20.70
CA HIS A 333 -14.01 12.30 20.62
C HIS A 333 -14.23 11.77 22.02
N THR A 334 -15.45 11.42 22.34
CA THR A 334 -15.77 10.72 23.58
C THR A 334 -16.73 9.58 23.29
N THR A 335 -16.49 8.42 23.92
CA THR A 335 -17.42 7.29 23.88
C THR A 335 -18.16 7.25 25.19
N VAL A 336 -19.47 7.27 25.15
CA VAL A 336 -20.36 7.32 26.31
C VAL A 336 -21.36 6.19 26.26
N VAL A 337 -21.98 5.88 27.42
CA VAL A 337 -23.01 4.86 27.53
C VAL A 337 -24.37 5.53 27.63
N GLY A 338 -25.24 5.23 26.67
CA GLY A 338 -26.58 5.72 26.62
C GLY A 338 -27.57 4.89 27.43
N GLN A 339 -28.86 5.13 27.22
CA GLN A 339 -29.93 4.34 27.82
C GLN A 339 -29.79 2.87 27.38
N ASN A 340 -30.20 1.95 28.23
CA ASN A 340 -30.09 0.50 28.01
C ASN A 340 -28.65 -0.04 27.87
N GLY A 341 -27.63 0.72 28.31
CA GLY A 341 -26.24 0.27 28.26
C GLY A 341 -25.60 0.31 26.87
N ILE A 342 -26.25 0.95 25.87
CA ILE A 342 -25.74 1.01 24.49
C ILE A 342 -24.64 2.06 24.40
N PRO A 343 -23.40 1.70 24.01
CA PRO A 343 -22.33 2.65 23.83
C PRO A 343 -22.45 3.37 22.49
N PHE A 344 -22.12 4.67 22.46
CA PHE A 344 -22.01 5.46 21.23
C PHE A 344 -20.90 6.49 21.33
N GLU A 345 -20.37 6.88 20.19
CA GLU A 345 -19.31 7.91 20.10
C GLU A 345 -19.93 9.29 19.82
N VAL A 346 -19.43 10.33 20.51
CA VAL A 346 -19.75 11.71 20.19
C VAL A 346 -18.50 12.42 19.72
N GLN A 347 -18.58 13.02 18.52
CA GLN A 347 -17.54 13.82 17.88
C GLN A 347 -17.97 15.29 17.91
N ILE A 348 -17.16 16.13 18.54
CA ILE A 348 -17.49 17.55 18.73
C ILE A 348 -16.41 18.39 18.04
N ARG A 349 -16.81 19.34 17.21
CA ARG A 349 -15.90 20.18 16.42
C ARG A 349 -16.56 21.47 15.94
N THR A 350 -15.74 22.45 15.57
CA THR A 350 -16.27 23.67 14.95
C THR A 350 -16.70 23.45 13.50
N ARG A 351 -17.44 24.43 12.91
CA ARG A 351 -17.80 24.41 11.48
C ARG A 351 -16.56 24.33 10.59
N GLU A 352 -15.52 25.12 10.90
CA GLU A 352 -14.26 25.11 10.17
C GLU A 352 -13.56 23.75 10.26
N MET A 353 -13.44 23.18 11.46
CA MET A 353 -12.88 21.83 11.66
C MET A 353 -13.70 20.76 10.93
N HIS A 354 -15.01 20.97 10.80
CA HIS A 354 -15.87 20.05 10.05
C HIS A 354 -15.56 20.09 8.55
N GLU A 355 -15.45 21.28 7.95
CA GLU A 355 -15.07 21.41 6.54
C GLU A 355 -13.69 20.79 6.28
N VAL A 356 -12.69 21.10 7.11
CA VAL A 356 -11.34 20.51 7.01
C VAL A 356 -11.38 18.97 7.16
N ALA A 357 -12.20 18.43 8.06
CA ALA A 357 -12.31 17.00 8.27
C ALA A 357 -13.03 16.25 7.13
N GLU A 358 -13.99 16.87 6.43
CA GLU A 358 -14.71 16.23 5.33
C GLU A 358 -13.97 16.38 3.99
N TYR A 359 -13.48 17.59 3.70
CA TYR A 359 -12.93 17.97 2.40
C TYR A 359 -11.40 18.08 2.39
N GLY A 360 -10.77 18.04 3.58
CA GLY A 360 -9.32 18.08 3.72
C GLY A 360 -8.71 19.34 3.13
N ILE A 361 -7.69 19.15 2.32
CA ILE A 361 -6.93 20.25 1.70
C ILE A 361 -7.78 21.11 0.76
N ALA A 362 -8.84 20.56 0.18
CA ALA A 362 -9.75 21.31 -0.68
C ALA A 362 -10.48 22.43 0.08
N ALA A 363 -10.82 22.23 1.37
CA ALA A 363 -11.41 23.27 2.19
C ALA A 363 -10.51 24.52 2.33
N HIS A 364 -9.18 24.33 2.40
CA HIS A 364 -8.22 25.43 2.48
C HIS A 364 -8.05 26.17 1.15
N TRP A 365 -8.25 25.50 0.00
CA TRP A 365 -8.22 26.15 -1.30
C TRP A 365 -9.31 27.24 -1.41
N LYS A 366 -10.47 27.00 -0.82
CA LYS A 366 -11.59 27.95 -0.74
C LYS A 366 -11.21 29.24 0.00
N TYR A 367 -10.43 29.14 1.10
CA TYR A 367 -9.97 30.31 1.88
C TYR A 367 -8.91 31.12 1.15
N LYS A 368 -8.07 30.48 0.32
CA LYS A 368 -7.01 31.16 -0.46
C LYS A 368 -7.59 32.08 -1.55
N GLN A 369 -8.71 31.72 -2.15
CA GLN A 369 -9.45 32.56 -3.11
C GLN A 369 -9.97 33.86 -2.47
N ASN A 370 -10.21 33.85 -1.16
CA ASN A 370 -10.71 35.01 -0.39
C ASN A 370 -9.59 35.89 0.18
N GLY A 371 -8.33 35.73 -0.22
CA GLY A 371 -7.19 36.61 0.14
C GLY A 371 -6.61 36.44 1.54
N GLN A 372 -6.98 35.42 2.31
CA GLN A 372 -6.51 35.14 3.66
C GLN A 372 -5.66 33.85 3.71
N GLY A 373 -4.41 33.87 3.25
CA GLY A 373 -3.59 32.66 3.30
C GLY A 373 -2.11 32.90 3.08
N ALA A 374 -1.39 33.21 4.14
CA ALA A 374 0.07 33.11 4.19
C ALA A 374 0.44 31.80 4.87
N GLY A 375 1.21 30.92 4.21
CA GLY A 375 1.92 29.85 4.88
C GLY A 375 1.60 28.37 4.52
N ASP A 376 1.50 28.03 3.24
CA ASP A 376 1.17 26.65 2.81
C ASP A 376 2.38 25.75 2.47
N GLU A 377 3.62 26.26 2.57
CA GLU A 377 4.83 25.50 2.15
C GLU A 377 5.09 24.25 2.99
N GLY A 378 4.69 24.19 4.25
CA GLY A 378 4.90 23.03 5.13
C GLY A 378 3.96 21.84 4.86
N ARG A 379 2.83 22.06 4.21
CA ARG A 379 1.76 21.04 4.05
C ARG A 379 2.07 19.99 2.98
N TYR A 380 2.87 20.35 1.97
CA TYR A 380 3.31 19.46 0.90
C TYR A 380 4.72 18.92 1.13
N GLU A 381 5.33 19.26 2.24
CA GLU A 381 6.69 18.85 2.56
C GLU A 381 6.85 17.33 2.55
N TRP A 382 5.80 16.58 2.93
CA TRP A 382 5.83 15.12 2.86
C TRP A 382 5.93 14.61 1.42
N VAL A 383 5.24 15.25 0.43
CA VAL A 383 5.36 14.90 -0.99
C VAL A 383 6.76 15.24 -1.49
N ARG A 384 7.25 16.44 -1.18
CA ARG A 384 8.60 16.86 -1.52
C ARG A 384 9.64 15.94 -0.91
N ARG A 385 9.53 15.61 0.39
CA ARG A 385 10.39 14.65 1.09
C ARG A 385 10.34 13.26 0.43
N LEU A 386 9.18 12.82 0.00
CA LEU A 386 8.97 11.54 -0.67
C LEU A 386 9.67 11.50 -2.03
N LEU A 387 9.67 12.63 -2.76
CA LEU A 387 10.36 12.79 -4.05
C LEU A 387 11.88 12.98 -3.88
N GLU A 388 12.32 13.76 -2.89
CA GLU A 388 13.75 13.99 -2.59
C GLU A 388 14.47 12.71 -2.17
N ASN A 389 13.78 11.80 -1.50
CA ASN A 389 14.33 10.52 -1.05
C ASN A 389 14.51 9.49 -2.18
N GLN A 390 14.18 9.83 -3.44
CA GLN A 390 14.11 8.90 -4.57
C GLN A 390 15.32 8.89 -5.51
N GLU A 391 16.27 9.79 -5.37
CA GLU A 391 17.46 9.74 -6.23
C GLU A 391 18.24 8.43 -5.98
N GLY A 392 17.91 7.38 -6.77
CA GLY A 392 18.56 6.08 -6.79
C GLY A 392 17.81 4.94 -6.06
N ALA A 393 16.55 5.11 -5.67
CA ALA A 393 15.74 4.03 -5.13
C ALA A 393 15.10 3.20 -6.25
N ASP A 394 15.04 1.87 -6.04
CA ASP A 394 14.36 0.94 -6.94
C ASP A 394 12.83 1.07 -6.79
N ALA A 395 12.12 0.62 -7.81
CA ALA A 395 10.67 0.63 -7.91
C ALA A 395 9.94 0.02 -6.71
N GLU A 396 10.40 -1.14 -6.25
CA GLU A 396 9.83 -1.83 -5.10
C GLU A 396 10.10 -1.08 -3.78
N ASP A 397 11.31 -0.52 -3.62
CA ASP A 397 11.68 0.28 -2.45
C ASP A 397 10.85 1.57 -2.39
N PHE A 398 10.49 2.15 -3.54
CA PHE A 398 9.64 3.33 -3.60
C PHE A 398 8.20 3.03 -3.15
N ILE A 399 7.57 2.01 -3.71
CA ILE A 399 6.21 1.60 -3.29
C ILE A 399 6.21 1.17 -1.82
N HIS A 400 7.26 0.48 -1.36
CA HIS A 400 7.37 0.07 0.03
C HIS A 400 7.52 1.28 0.98
N SER A 401 8.37 2.27 0.64
CA SER A 401 8.50 3.48 1.46
C SER A 401 7.23 4.34 1.42
N LEU A 402 6.58 4.44 0.26
CA LEU A 402 5.28 5.09 0.14
C LEU A 402 4.24 4.42 1.05
N LYS A 403 4.17 3.09 1.02
CA LYS A 403 3.25 2.32 1.89
C LYS A 403 3.56 2.53 3.38
N VAL A 404 4.83 2.47 3.77
CA VAL A 404 5.23 2.69 5.17
C VAL A 404 4.85 4.09 5.63
N ASP A 405 5.11 5.12 4.82
CA ASP A 405 4.81 6.51 5.17
C ASP A 405 3.30 6.85 5.10
N MET A 406 2.53 6.10 4.30
CA MET A 406 1.08 6.34 4.13
C MET A 406 0.21 5.54 5.10
N PHE A 407 0.64 4.35 5.54
CA PHE A 407 -0.20 3.41 6.32
C PHE A 407 0.24 3.24 7.77
N ALA A 408 1.40 3.79 8.18
CA ALA A 408 1.83 3.64 9.55
C ALA A 408 0.85 4.34 10.50
N ASP A 409 0.31 3.61 11.48
CA ASP A 409 -0.23 4.23 12.68
C ASP A 409 0.85 5.15 13.25
N GLU A 410 0.48 6.29 13.83
CA GLU A 410 1.42 7.31 14.27
C GLU A 410 1.53 7.33 15.79
N VAL A 411 2.73 7.68 16.27
CA VAL A 411 2.99 7.94 17.68
C VAL A 411 3.40 9.40 17.86
N PHE A 412 2.82 10.07 18.84
CA PHE A 412 3.13 11.43 19.21
C PHE A 412 4.06 11.42 20.41
N VAL A 413 5.27 11.93 20.20
CA VAL A 413 6.29 12.04 21.25
C VAL A 413 6.67 13.51 21.45
N PHE A 414 7.20 13.84 22.61
CA PHE A 414 7.50 15.20 22.99
C PHE A 414 9.01 15.45 23.03
N THR A 415 9.43 16.66 22.60
CA THR A 415 10.75 17.15 22.96
C THR A 415 10.75 17.56 24.43
N PRO A 416 11.93 17.72 25.08
CA PRO A 416 12.02 18.26 26.43
C PRO A 416 11.47 19.69 26.57
N ARG A 417 11.28 20.40 25.44
CA ARG A 417 10.67 21.75 25.40
C ARG A 417 9.15 21.71 25.29
N GLY A 418 8.57 20.51 25.11
CA GLY A 418 7.13 20.33 24.94
C GLY A 418 6.64 20.33 23.49
N ASP A 419 7.53 20.44 22.49
CA ASP A 419 7.12 20.36 21.10
C ASP A 419 6.68 18.94 20.76
N VAL A 420 5.59 18.81 20.02
CA VAL A 420 5.05 17.52 19.58
C VAL A 420 5.72 17.07 18.29
N ILE A 421 6.33 15.90 18.31
CA ILE A 421 6.92 15.25 17.13
C ILE A 421 6.08 14.04 16.78
N ASN A 422 5.65 13.99 15.52
CA ASN A 422 4.90 12.87 14.96
C ASN A 422 5.82 11.89 14.24
N LEU A 423 5.72 10.60 14.57
CA LEU A 423 6.53 9.53 14.03
C LEU A 423 5.65 8.32 13.67
N PRO A 424 6.06 7.46 12.72
CA PRO A 424 5.33 6.22 12.43
C PRO A 424 5.34 5.27 13.63
N ALA A 425 4.27 4.50 13.80
CA ALA A 425 4.18 3.52 14.88
C ALA A 425 5.34 2.52 14.84
N GLY A 426 5.94 2.28 16.00
CA GLY A 426 7.14 1.48 16.14
C GLY A 426 8.43 2.23 15.82
N ALA A 427 8.36 3.56 15.64
CA ALA A 427 9.53 4.42 15.52
C ALA A 427 10.44 4.31 16.74
N THR A 428 11.70 4.63 16.52
CA THR A 428 12.78 4.51 17.49
C THR A 428 13.40 5.89 17.78
N PRO A 429 14.24 6.04 18.78
CA PRO A 429 14.99 7.27 19.02
C PRO A 429 15.83 7.75 17.82
N ILE A 430 16.25 6.84 16.93
CA ILE A 430 16.92 7.19 15.68
C ILE A 430 15.96 7.97 14.77
N ASP A 431 14.73 7.48 14.60
CA ASP A 431 13.71 8.14 13.78
C ASP A 431 13.40 9.53 14.31
N PHE A 432 13.31 9.67 15.63
CA PHE A 432 13.12 10.95 16.29
C PHE A 432 14.27 11.94 16.01
N ALA A 433 15.53 11.49 16.15
CA ALA A 433 16.69 12.33 15.94
C ALA A 433 16.78 12.84 14.49
N TYR A 434 16.55 12.00 13.49
CA TYR A 434 16.52 12.39 12.07
C TYR A 434 15.29 13.20 11.68
N ASN A 435 14.20 13.11 12.44
CA ASN A 435 13.04 13.98 12.24
C ASN A 435 13.31 15.41 12.70
N ILE A 436 14.04 15.59 13.80
CA ILE A 436 14.45 16.92 14.25
C ILE A 436 15.38 17.57 13.22
N HIS A 437 16.54 16.95 12.97
CA HIS A 437 17.51 17.41 11.97
C HIS A 437 18.53 16.33 11.64
N SER A 438 18.99 16.29 10.39
CA SER A 438 20.01 15.31 9.95
C SER A 438 21.32 15.40 10.75
N ALA A 439 21.75 16.62 11.15
CA ALA A 439 22.93 16.80 11.98
C ALA A 439 22.76 16.18 13.38
N VAL A 440 21.55 16.29 13.98
CA VAL A 440 21.24 15.66 15.28
C VAL A 440 21.35 14.14 15.16
N GLY A 441 20.74 13.57 14.11
CA GLY A 441 20.85 12.13 13.83
C GLY A 441 22.27 11.66 13.59
N ASN A 442 23.07 12.40 12.80
CA ASN A 442 24.45 12.03 12.48
C ASN A 442 25.40 12.09 13.68
N HIS A 443 25.16 12.98 14.64
CA HIS A 443 25.98 13.16 15.84
C HIS A 443 25.40 12.45 17.08
N MET A 444 24.36 11.65 16.93
CA MET A 444 23.70 10.94 18.01
C MET A 444 24.60 9.86 18.61
N VAL A 445 24.80 9.89 19.91
CA VAL A 445 25.55 8.89 20.68
C VAL A 445 24.69 8.17 21.72
N GLY A 446 23.50 8.67 22.01
CA GLY A 446 22.54 8.08 22.95
C GLY A 446 21.19 8.73 22.88
N ALA A 447 20.21 8.14 23.55
CA ALA A 447 18.87 8.73 23.72
C ALA A 447 18.34 8.46 25.13
N LYS A 448 17.56 9.42 25.65
CA LYS A 448 16.78 9.24 26.87
C LYS A 448 15.30 9.27 26.51
N VAL A 449 14.52 8.38 27.08
CA VAL A 449 13.07 8.37 27.02
C VAL A 449 12.54 8.49 28.45
N ASN A 450 11.73 9.52 28.69
CA ASN A 450 11.19 9.84 30.01
C ASN A 450 12.31 9.96 31.09
N GLY A 451 13.43 10.61 30.70
CA GLY A 451 14.61 10.83 31.56
C GLY A 451 15.53 9.63 31.72
N ARG A 452 15.23 8.44 31.17
CA ARG A 452 16.04 7.23 31.27
C ARG A 452 16.79 6.95 29.97
N LEU A 453 18.08 6.62 30.06
CA LEU A 453 18.85 6.19 28.89
C LEU A 453 18.31 4.87 28.35
N VAL A 454 18.07 4.80 27.04
CA VAL A 454 17.50 3.64 26.36
C VAL A 454 18.32 3.18 25.17
N PRO A 455 18.25 1.89 24.77
CA PRO A 455 18.81 1.39 23.53
C PRO A 455 18.17 2.06 22.29
N PHE A 456 18.93 2.11 21.18
CA PHE A 456 18.48 2.73 19.93
C PHE A 456 17.28 2.04 19.25
N ASP A 457 17.06 0.75 19.54
CA ASP A 457 15.95 -0.07 19.01
C ASP A 457 14.69 0.00 19.87
N THR A 458 14.70 0.81 20.95
CA THR A 458 13.54 1.02 21.81
C THR A 458 12.39 1.63 21.01
N ARG A 459 11.21 1.03 21.10
CA ARG A 459 10.01 1.53 20.41
C ARG A 459 9.35 2.62 21.23
N LEU A 460 9.19 3.78 20.61
CA LEU A 460 8.54 4.94 21.22
C LEU A 460 7.02 4.74 21.30
N LYS A 461 6.43 5.30 22.35
CA LYS A 461 4.99 5.25 22.63
C LYS A 461 4.41 6.66 22.68
N ASN A 462 3.08 6.77 22.50
CA ASN A 462 2.39 8.05 22.67
C ASN A 462 2.66 8.63 24.06
N GLY A 463 3.04 9.90 24.09
CA GLY A 463 3.30 10.62 25.32
C GLY A 463 4.75 10.54 25.82
N ASP A 464 5.63 9.77 25.17
CA ASP A 464 7.04 9.71 25.57
C ASP A 464 7.76 11.04 25.34
N ILE A 465 8.56 11.45 26.33
CA ILE A 465 9.46 12.62 26.21
C ILE A 465 10.82 12.07 25.79
N VAL A 466 11.31 12.48 24.61
CA VAL A 466 12.53 11.98 24.00
C VAL A 466 13.62 13.05 23.94
N GLU A 467 14.77 12.76 24.53
CA GLU A 467 15.97 13.61 24.51
C GLU A 467 17.09 12.87 23.74
N VAL A 468 17.66 13.54 22.72
CA VAL A 468 18.79 12.98 21.96
C VAL A 468 20.10 13.49 22.55
N VAL A 469 21.00 12.56 22.88
CA VAL A 469 22.36 12.87 23.34
C VAL A 469 23.28 12.89 22.11
N THR A 470 23.88 14.03 21.83
CA THR A 470 24.79 14.23 20.69
C THR A 470 26.23 14.47 21.15
N SER A 471 27.21 14.10 20.31
CA SER A 471 28.63 14.43 20.51
C SER A 471 29.24 14.90 19.19
N GLN A 472 30.08 15.93 19.28
CA GLN A 472 30.84 16.43 18.12
C GLN A 472 31.92 15.42 17.65
N SER A 473 32.34 14.50 18.52
CA SER A 473 33.31 13.45 18.19
C SER A 473 32.63 12.20 17.57
N ALA A 474 31.34 12.20 17.36
CA ALA A 474 30.64 11.09 16.73
C ALA A 474 31.06 10.94 15.27
N HIS A 475 31.43 9.71 14.86
CA HIS A 475 31.87 9.40 13.49
C HIS A 475 30.72 9.15 12.51
N GLY A 476 29.50 9.60 12.83
CA GLY A 476 28.29 9.42 12.02
C GLY A 476 27.46 8.18 12.40
N PRO A 477 26.39 7.87 11.64
CA PRO A 477 25.48 6.77 11.92
C PRO A 477 26.14 5.40 11.71
N SER A 478 25.70 4.37 12.46
CA SER A 478 26.04 2.98 12.18
C SER A 478 25.23 2.43 11.00
N ARG A 479 25.82 1.49 10.22
CA ARG A 479 25.12 0.78 9.11
C ARG A 479 23.89 0.00 9.62
N ASP A 480 23.94 -0.52 10.83
CA ASP A 480 22.82 -1.26 11.42
C ASP A 480 21.62 -0.37 11.73
N TRP A 481 21.81 0.95 11.86
CA TRP A 481 20.70 1.88 12.08
C TRP A 481 19.68 1.89 10.95
N VAL A 482 20.07 1.58 9.72
CA VAL A 482 19.14 1.41 8.58
C VAL A 482 18.12 0.29 8.82
N LYS A 483 18.54 -0.77 9.58
CA LYS A 483 17.65 -1.89 9.93
C LYS A 483 16.74 -1.55 11.12
N ILE A 484 17.24 -0.74 12.05
CA ILE A 484 16.56 -0.33 13.28
C ILE A 484 15.52 0.75 13.01
N ALA A 485 15.89 1.77 12.23
CA ALA A 485 15.02 2.88 11.86
C ALA A 485 13.75 2.41 11.11
N ARG A 486 12.61 2.99 11.46
CA ARG A 486 11.30 2.68 10.85
C ARG A 486 10.88 3.67 9.79
N SER A 487 11.16 4.97 10.02
CA SER A 487 10.80 6.01 9.07
C SER A 487 11.65 5.93 7.79
N SER A 488 11.03 6.18 6.65
CA SER A 488 11.73 6.29 5.37
C SER A 488 12.73 7.44 5.38
N ASN A 489 12.40 8.55 6.05
CA ASN A 489 13.26 9.72 6.20
C ASN A 489 14.60 9.36 6.88
N ALA A 490 14.56 8.73 8.07
CA ALA A 490 15.78 8.33 8.78
C ALA A 490 16.63 7.38 7.93
N ARG A 491 16.03 6.35 7.33
CA ARG A 491 16.74 5.40 6.45
C ARG A 491 17.40 6.09 5.26
N SER A 492 16.68 7.00 4.61
CA SER A 492 17.19 7.74 3.46
C SER A 492 18.36 8.65 3.85
N LYS A 493 18.22 9.42 4.94
CA LYS A 493 19.30 10.31 5.43
C LYS A 493 20.54 9.54 5.86
N ILE A 494 20.38 8.37 6.50
CA ILE A 494 21.51 7.49 6.86
C ILE A 494 22.20 6.97 5.58
N ARG A 495 21.44 6.48 4.58
CA ARG A 495 22.01 6.02 3.30
C ARG A 495 22.72 7.17 2.57
N GLN A 496 22.13 8.38 2.55
CA GLN A 496 22.74 9.56 1.94
C GLN A 496 24.04 9.96 2.60
N TRP A 497 24.12 9.86 3.95
CA TRP A 497 25.35 10.10 4.70
C TRP A 497 26.46 9.12 4.28
N PHE A 498 26.18 7.81 4.25
CA PHE A 498 27.14 6.81 3.78
C PHE A 498 27.57 7.02 2.33
N LYS A 499 26.66 7.44 1.46
CA LYS A 499 26.96 7.74 0.05
C LYS A 499 27.97 8.89 -0.08
N ARG A 500 27.84 9.93 0.76
CA ARG A 500 28.69 11.14 0.69
C ARG A 500 30.04 10.98 1.40
N GLU A 501 30.02 10.56 2.66
CA GLU A 501 31.19 10.62 3.55
C GLU A 501 32.16 9.45 3.34
N ARG A 502 31.72 8.32 2.79
CA ARG A 502 32.53 7.13 2.59
C ARG A 502 32.51 6.62 1.15
N ARG A 503 32.46 7.53 0.20
CA ARG A 503 32.35 7.16 -1.21
C ARG A 503 33.49 6.24 -1.66
N ASP A 504 34.72 6.57 -1.32
CA ASP A 504 35.90 5.80 -1.74
C ASP A 504 35.94 4.41 -1.10
N GLU A 505 35.64 4.31 0.20
CA GLU A 505 35.49 3.03 0.90
C GLU A 505 34.35 2.18 0.29
N ASN A 506 33.24 2.80 -0.05
CA ASN A 506 32.10 2.13 -0.69
C ASN A 506 32.45 1.61 -2.08
N ILE A 507 33.23 2.35 -2.88
CA ILE A 507 33.72 1.90 -4.20
C ILE A 507 34.59 0.63 -4.03
N VAL A 508 35.53 0.62 -3.10
CA VAL A 508 36.37 -0.53 -2.85
C VAL A 508 35.59 -1.77 -2.42
N ASN A 509 34.70 -1.61 -1.42
CA ASN A 509 33.88 -2.70 -0.90
C ASN A 509 32.87 -3.21 -1.94
N GLY A 510 32.24 -2.29 -2.68
CA GLY A 510 31.27 -2.64 -3.72
C GLY A 510 31.90 -3.36 -4.89
N ARG A 511 33.10 -2.94 -5.32
CA ARG A 511 33.89 -3.61 -6.34
C ARG A 511 34.22 -5.04 -5.92
N ALA A 512 34.78 -5.22 -4.71
CA ALA A 512 35.09 -6.54 -4.18
C ALA A 512 33.88 -7.48 -4.11
N SER A 513 32.74 -6.96 -3.67
CA SER A 513 31.47 -7.71 -3.64
C SER A 513 31.01 -8.11 -5.03
N PHE A 514 31.02 -7.19 -5.99
CA PHE A 514 30.59 -7.45 -7.37
C PHE A 514 31.51 -8.43 -8.08
N GLU A 515 32.83 -8.28 -7.96
CA GLU A 515 33.83 -9.21 -8.50
C GLU A 515 33.68 -10.62 -7.92
N SER A 516 33.38 -10.73 -6.62
CA SER A 516 33.14 -12.03 -5.97
C SER A 516 31.95 -12.77 -6.59
N GLU A 517 30.84 -12.05 -6.81
CA GLU A 517 29.64 -12.65 -7.41
C GLU A 517 29.81 -12.95 -8.91
N LEU A 518 30.54 -12.09 -9.67
CA LEU A 518 30.86 -12.37 -11.07
C LEU A 518 31.70 -13.64 -11.22
N ARG A 519 32.73 -13.85 -10.34
CA ARG A 519 33.52 -15.08 -10.33
C ARG A 519 32.67 -16.33 -10.08
N ARG A 520 31.64 -16.23 -9.24
CA ARG A 520 30.68 -17.33 -9.03
C ARG A 520 29.90 -17.66 -10.30
N CYS A 521 29.68 -16.67 -11.17
CA CYS A 521 29.06 -16.86 -12.48
C CYS A 521 30.02 -17.31 -13.57
N GLY A 522 31.34 -17.46 -13.28
CA GLY A 522 32.35 -17.91 -14.23
C GLY A 522 32.81 -16.83 -15.21
N VAL A 523 32.57 -15.55 -14.93
CA VAL A 523 32.96 -14.40 -15.77
C VAL A 523 33.82 -13.46 -14.96
N THR A 524 34.87 -12.89 -15.58
CA THR A 524 35.74 -11.88 -14.95
C THR A 524 35.20 -10.47 -15.21
N LEU A 525 35.57 -9.54 -14.32
CA LEU A 525 35.21 -8.13 -14.50
C LEU A 525 35.76 -7.55 -15.81
N LYS A 526 36.97 -7.94 -16.23
CA LYS A 526 37.58 -7.47 -17.47
C LYS A 526 36.80 -7.88 -18.71
N GLU A 527 36.26 -9.09 -18.73
CA GLU A 527 35.44 -9.60 -19.84
C GLU A 527 34.11 -8.87 -19.91
N LEU A 528 33.47 -8.63 -18.75
CA LEU A 528 32.21 -7.91 -18.69
C LEU A 528 32.37 -6.43 -19.08
N THR A 529 33.47 -5.77 -18.66
CA THR A 529 33.73 -4.33 -18.88
C THR A 529 34.63 -4.05 -20.09
N ALA A 530 34.74 -4.97 -21.06
CA ALA A 530 35.40 -4.69 -22.33
C ALA A 530 34.84 -3.40 -22.96
N GLU A 531 35.72 -2.61 -23.63
CA GLU A 531 35.36 -1.24 -24.09
C GLU A 531 34.07 -1.19 -24.91
N GLU A 532 33.78 -2.23 -25.67
CA GLU A 532 32.57 -2.34 -26.48
C GLU A 532 31.28 -2.58 -25.65
N ASN A 533 31.37 -3.26 -24.51
CA ASN A 533 30.22 -3.65 -23.69
C ASN A 533 29.88 -2.64 -22.57
N LEU A 534 30.87 -1.89 -22.10
CA LEU A 534 30.72 -1.02 -20.93
C LEU A 534 29.59 0.01 -21.04
N PRO A 535 29.42 0.76 -22.16
CA PRO A 535 28.32 1.74 -22.28
C PRO A 535 26.94 1.11 -22.25
N VAL A 536 26.83 -0.09 -22.85
CA VAL A 536 25.56 -0.84 -22.90
C VAL A 536 25.16 -1.32 -21.51
N ILE A 537 26.14 -1.85 -20.76
CA ILE A 537 25.95 -2.35 -19.40
C ILE A 537 25.57 -1.21 -18.44
N LEU A 538 26.29 -0.09 -18.48
CA LEU A 538 25.98 1.06 -17.64
C LEU A 538 24.58 1.64 -17.93
N LYS A 539 24.19 1.69 -19.20
CA LYS A 539 22.84 2.10 -19.61
C LYS A 539 21.77 1.13 -19.11
N LYS A 540 22.01 -0.20 -19.27
CA LYS A 540 21.08 -1.26 -18.82
C LYS A 540 20.90 -1.27 -17.30
N LEU A 541 21.98 -0.92 -16.56
CA LEU A 541 21.96 -0.84 -15.09
C LEU A 541 21.58 0.55 -14.57
N SER A 542 21.39 1.55 -15.44
CA SER A 542 21.03 2.94 -15.11
C SER A 542 22.06 3.67 -14.24
N PHE A 543 23.36 3.41 -14.46
CA PHE A 543 24.46 4.11 -13.79
C PHE A 543 25.26 4.99 -14.78
N LYS A 544 25.81 6.10 -14.28
CA LYS A 544 26.65 7.01 -15.07
C LYS A 544 28.09 6.53 -15.20
N SER A 545 28.60 5.81 -14.21
CA SER A 545 29.96 5.27 -14.15
C SER A 545 30.03 3.96 -13.36
N LEU A 546 31.12 3.19 -13.54
CA LEU A 546 31.41 2.00 -12.73
C LEU A 546 31.58 2.36 -11.26
N ASP A 547 32.23 3.48 -10.96
CA ASP A 547 32.43 3.94 -9.60
C ASP A 547 31.11 4.25 -8.89
N ASP A 548 30.12 4.83 -9.59
CA ASP A 548 28.79 5.05 -9.05
C ASP A 548 28.06 3.73 -8.78
N MET A 549 28.22 2.74 -9.67
CA MET A 549 27.69 1.39 -9.45
C MET A 549 28.35 0.71 -8.25
N TYR A 550 29.68 0.74 -8.14
CA TYR A 550 30.39 0.16 -6.99
C TYR A 550 30.04 0.88 -5.69
N ALA A 551 30.00 2.21 -5.72
CA ALA A 551 29.56 2.98 -4.56
C ALA A 551 28.14 2.56 -4.12
N ALA A 552 27.21 2.38 -5.09
CA ALA A 552 25.85 1.94 -4.82
C ALA A 552 25.79 0.56 -4.14
N ILE A 553 26.61 -0.38 -4.58
CA ILE A 553 26.75 -1.69 -3.94
C ILE A 553 27.33 -1.53 -2.53
N GLY A 554 28.40 -0.74 -2.39
CA GLY A 554 29.15 -0.58 -1.14
C GLY A 554 28.33 0.01 0.01
N TYR A 555 27.45 1.01 -0.27
CA TYR A 555 26.55 1.55 0.77
C TYR A 555 25.24 0.76 0.92
N GLY A 556 25.02 -0.31 0.12
CA GLY A 556 23.86 -1.19 0.22
C GLY A 556 22.62 -0.64 -0.50
N GLY A 557 22.78 0.30 -1.42
CA GLY A 557 21.69 0.82 -2.27
C GLY A 557 21.18 -0.20 -3.27
N VAL A 558 22.07 -1.07 -3.78
CA VAL A 558 21.74 -2.18 -4.68
C VAL A 558 22.58 -3.39 -4.29
N THR A 559 22.01 -4.61 -4.37
CA THR A 559 22.78 -5.83 -4.11
C THR A 559 23.49 -6.31 -5.38
N SER A 560 24.73 -6.87 -5.24
CA SER A 560 25.48 -7.45 -6.36
C SER A 560 24.67 -8.50 -7.11
N LEU A 561 23.92 -9.35 -6.40
CA LEU A 561 23.04 -10.37 -6.98
C LEU A 561 21.96 -9.80 -7.90
N LYS A 562 21.37 -8.66 -7.53
CA LYS A 562 20.33 -8.00 -8.34
C LYS A 562 20.89 -7.44 -9.64
N LEU A 563 22.09 -6.85 -9.59
CA LEU A 563 22.77 -6.35 -10.78
C LEU A 563 23.18 -7.49 -11.72
N ILE A 564 23.71 -8.59 -11.18
CA ILE A 564 24.05 -9.79 -11.96
C ILE A 564 22.81 -10.41 -12.58
N GLY A 565 21.68 -10.43 -11.87
CA GLY A 565 20.41 -10.87 -12.42
C GLY A 565 19.97 -10.09 -13.67
N ARG A 566 20.18 -8.76 -13.66
CA ARG A 566 19.91 -7.90 -14.83
C ARG A 566 20.89 -8.11 -15.99
N LEU A 567 22.11 -8.57 -15.69
CA LEU A 567 23.18 -8.85 -16.68
C LEU A 567 23.21 -10.32 -17.14
N ARG A 568 22.24 -11.13 -16.76
CA ARG A 568 22.24 -12.59 -17.01
C ARG A 568 22.42 -12.95 -18.48
N GLU A 569 21.75 -12.24 -19.38
CA GLU A 569 21.88 -12.46 -20.83
C GLU A 569 23.27 -12.12 -21.36
N ASP A 570 23.86 -11.01 -20.87
CA ASP A 570 25.17 -10.56 -21.26
C ASP A 570 26.25 -11.52 -20.74
N ILE A 571 26.11 -12.00 -19.50
CA ILE A 571 26.96 -13.02 -18.91
C ILE A 571 26.87 -14.35 -19.71
N GLN A 572 25.67 -14.78 -20.09
CA GLN A 572 25.48 -15.99 -20.91
C GLN A 572 26.13 -15.83 -22.29
N ARG A 573 26.04 -14.65 -22.91
CA ARG A 573 26.70 -14.37 -24.19
C ARG A 573 28.23 -14.50 -24.09
N ILE A 574 28.83 -13.96 -23.05
CA ILE A 574 30.27 -14.07 -22.79
C ILE A 574 30.68 -15.55 -22.58
N LEU A 575 29.91 -16.29 -21.81
CA LEU A 575 30.17 -17.72 -21.57
C LEU A 575 30.05 -18.57 -22.85
N HIS A 576 29.11 -18.26 -23.75
CA HIS A 576 29.01 -18.91 -25.07
C HIS A 576 30.19 -18.57 -25.98
N GLN A 577 30.67 -17.33 -25.96
CA GLN A 577 31.89 -16.95 -26.69
C GLN A 577 33.11 -17.74 -26.20
N HIS A 578 33.29 -17.89 -24.89
CA HIS A 578 34.36 -18.71 -24.31
C HIS A 578 34.28 -20.20 -24.72
N GLN A 579 33.05 -20.71 -24.89
CA GLN A 579 32.89 -22.12 -25.39
C GLN A 579 33.22 -22.23 -26.87
N ALA A 580 32.87 -21.23 -27.68
CA ALA A 580 33.20 -21.20 -29.11
C ALA A 580 34.73 -21.05 -29.32
N ASP A 581 35.40 -20.19 -28.58
CA ASP A 581 36.85 -19.98 -28.66
C ASP A 581 37.61 -21.23 -28.23
N ARG A 582 37.15 -21.95 -27.21
CA ARG A 582 37.75 -23.24 -26.81
C ARG A 582 37.53 -24.38 -27.87
N GLN A 583 36.52 -24.29 -28.66
CA GLN A 583 36.26 -25.27 -29.77
C GLN A 583 37.08 -24.94 -31.02
N ALA A 584 37.53 -23.69 -31.17
CA ALA A 584 38.37 -23.27 -32.29
C ALA A 584 39.88 -23.63 -32.12
N GLU A 585 40.35 -23.97 -30.92
CA GLU A 585 41.77 -24.25 -30.62
C GLU A 585 42.13 -25.76 -30.61
N VAL A 586 41.25 -26.67 -31.07
CA VAL A 586 41.58 -28.10 -31.12
C VAL A 586 41.85 -28.54 -32.57
N PRO A 587 43.11 -29.01 -32.91
CA PRO A 587 43.39 -29.60 -34.21
C PRO A 587 42.72 -30.98 -34.33
N VAL A 588 42.12 -31.19 -35.49
CA VAL A 588 41.48 -32.48 -35.85
C VAL A 588 42.53 -33.54 -36.10
N GLU A 589 42.63 -34.56 -35.26
CA GLU A 589 43.18 -35.87 -35.65
C GLU A 589 42.37 -37.02 -35.04
N GLY A 590 41.81 -37.85 -35.93
CA GLY A 590 41.63 -39.31 -35.78
C GLY A 590 40.54 -39.82 -34.85
N GLN A 591 39.46 -40.33 -35.44
CA GLN A 591 38.48 -41.28 -34.84
C GLN A 591 39.17 -42.54 -34.33
N PRO A 592 38.64 -43.29 -33.31
CA PRO A 592 37.37 -43.99 -33.48
C PRO A 592 36.42 -44.02 -32.28
N GLU A 593 35.20 -44.38 -32.58
CA GLU A 593 34.06 -44.64 -31.68
C GLU A 593 34.42 -45.54 -30.47
N ALA A 594 34.02 -45.07 -29.30
CA ALA A 594 33.75 -45.95 -28.18
C ALA A 594 32.63 -45.33 -27.33
N THR A 595 31.49 -45.93 -27.39
CA THR A 595 30.33 -45.78 -26.50
C THR A 595 30.75 -45.78 -25.02
N ARG A 596 30.61 -44.63 -24.31
CA ARG A 596 30.62 -44.58 -22.85
C ARG A 596 29.22 -44.26 -22.34
N PRO A 597 28.76 -44.97 -21.28
CA PRO A 597 27.43 -44.74 -20.73
C PRO A 597 27.37 -43.35 -20.06
N ALA A 598 26.23 -42.70 -20.28
CA ALA A 598 25.90 -41.40 -19.71
C ALA A 598 26.02 -41.42 -18.17
N VAL A 599 26.94 -40.64 -17.63
CA VAL A 599 27.03 -40.33 -16.19
C VAL A 599 25.85 -39.41 -15.88
N PRO A 600 25.00 -39.73 -14.89
CA PRO A 600 23.88 -38.83 -14.54
C PRO A 600 24.43 -37.52 -13.98
N VAL A 601 24.09 -36.45 -14.64
CA VAL A 601 24.35 -35.08 -14.14
C VAL A 601 23.57 -34.92 -12.84
N ARG A 602 24.30 -34.82 -11.73
CA ARG A 602 23.73 -34.51 -10.42
C ARG A 602 23.39 -33.02 -10.39
N GLU A 603 22.13 -32.72 -10.68
CA GLU A 603 21.57 -31.38 -10.51
C GLU A 603 21.22 -31.18 -9.03
N HIS A 604 21.92 -30.27 -8.36
CA HIS A 604 21.62 -29.89 -6.98
C HIS A 604 20.93 -28.53 -6.98
N SER A 605 19.73 -28.44 -6.41
CA SER A 605 19.14 -27.17 -6.03
C SER A 605 19.67 -26.77 -4.63
N GLU A 606 19.84 -25.47 -4.37
CA GLU A 606 20.28 -24.93 -3.08
C GLU A 606 19.38 -25.33 -1.89
N GLN A 607 18.20 -25.88 -2.14
CA GLN A 607 17.22 -26.29 -1.12
C GLN A 607 17.09 -27.80 -0.92
N GLY A 608 18.00 -28.63 -1.50
CA GLY A 608 18.00 -30.08 -1.31
C GLY A 608 16.88 -30.82 -2.00
N ILE A 609 16.27 -30.29 -3.03
CA ILE A 609 15.27 -30.93 -3.87
C ILE A 609 15.82 -31.03 -5.30
N VAL A 610 15.70 -32.22 -5.90
CA VAL A 610 16.00 -32.47 -7.30
C VAL A 610 14.69 -32.49 -8.08
N VAL A 611 14.59 -31.62 -9.09
CA VAL A 611 13.42 -31.51 -9.96
C VAL A 611 13.77 -32.20 -11.32
N GLN A 612 13.01 -33.22 -11.74
CA GLN A 612 13.26 -33.87 -13.00
C GLN A 612 12.96 -32.96 -14.19
N GLY A 613 13.98 -32.70 -15.01
CA GLY A 613 13.84 -31.93 -16.27
C GLY A 613 13.91 -30.42 -16.15
N LEU A 614 14.22 -29.86 -14.95
CA LEU A 614 14.40 -28.45 -14.75
C LEU A 614 15.65 -28.20 -13.88
N SER A 615 16.70 -27.63 -14.47
CA SER A 615 17.88 -27.15 -13.76
C SER A 615 17.65 -25.71 -13.30
N ASN A 616 18.04 -25.39 -12.07
CA ASN A 616 18.01 -24.04 -11.50
C ASN A 616 16.62 -23.41 -11.31
N CYS A 617 15.61 -24.15 -10.86
CA CYS A 617 14.32 -23.60 -10.50
C CYS A 617 14.22 -23.25 -9.01
N LEU A 618 13.57 -22.14 -8.67
CA LEU A 618 13.24 -21.79 -7.29
C LEU A 618 12.26 -22.84 -6.74
N VAL A 619 12.66 -23.51 -5.62
CA VAL A 619 11.81 -24.49 -4.97
C VAL A 619 11.25 -23.89 -3.66
N LYS A 620 9.95 -24.04 -3.43
CA LYS A 620 9.26 -23.59 -2.23
C LYS A 620 8.46 -24.71 -1.62
N PHE A 621 8.60 -24.94 -0.31
CA PHE A 621 7.78 -25.91 0.41
C PHE A 621 6.38 -25.35 0.67
N SER A 622 5.37 -26.14 0.32
CA SER A 622 3.97 -25.76 0.48
C SER A 622 3.57 -25.68 1.95
N LYS A 623 2.94 -24.58 2.31
CA LYS A 623 2.47 -24.33 3.70
C LYS A 623 1.29 -25.24 4.11
N CYS A 624 0.51 -25.75 3.14
CA CYS A 624 -0.65 -26.60 3.41
C CYS A 624 -0.28 -27.97 3.99
N CYS A 625 0.91 -28.51 3.69
CA CYS A 625 1.33 -29.84 4.11
C CYS A 625 2.74 -29.88 4.74
N SER A 626 3.52 -28.80 4.62
CA SER A 626 4.86 -28.64 5.21
C SER A 626 5.73 -29.89 5.12
N PRO A 627 6.18 -30.30 3.89
CA PRO A 627 6.94 -31.52 3.66
C PRO A 627 8.30 -31.46 4.37
N VAL A 628 8.75 -32.61 4.88
CA VAL A 628 10.07 -32.80 5.53
C VAL A 628 10.86 -33.89 4.82
N PRO A 629 12.21 -33.91 4.87
CA PRO A 629 13.01 -34.95 4.28
C PRO A 629 12.56 -36.35 4.68
N GLY A 630 12.38 -37.22 3.68
CA GLY A 630 11.81 -38.58 3.87
C GLY A 630 10.32 -38.70 3.63
N ASP A 631 9.59 -37.60 3.43
CA ASP A 631 8.22 -37.65 2.90
C ASP A 631 8.23 -37.93 1.40
N GLU A 632 7.23 -38.65 0.90
CA GLU A 632 6.95 -38.73 -0.54
C GLU A 632 6.42 -37.39 -1.02
N ILE A 633 7.08 -36.79 -2.03
CA ILE A 633 6.80 -35.45 -2.50
C ILE A 633 6.45 -35.38 -3.98
N VAL A 634 5.71 -34.31 -4.36
CA VAL A 634 5.35 -33.97 -5.74
C VAL A 634 5.49 -32.47 -5.91
N GLY A 635 5.96 -32.02 -7.07
CA GLY A 635 6.14 -30.62 -7.39
C GLY A 635 5.01 -30.06 -8.25
N PHE A 636 4.59 -28.83 -7.97
CA PHE A 636 3.65 -28.08 -8.78
C PHE A 636 4.32 -26.83 -9.33
N ILE A 637 4.36 -26.66 -10.66
CA ILE A 637 4.93 -25.48 -11.32
C ILE A 637 3.97 -24.31 -11.15
N THR A 638 4.39 -23.31 -10.37
CA THR A 638 3.63 -22.09 -10.14
C THR A 638 3.87 -21.06 -11.25
N ARG A 639 2.89 -20.20 -11.54
CA ARG A 639 3.05 -19.14 -12.53
C ARG A 639 3.94 -18.02 -11.95
N GLY A 640 5.23 -18.01 -12.35
CA GLY A 640 6.19 -16.96 -11.97
C GLY A 640 6.96 -17.14 -10.65
N TYR A 641 6.68 -18.21 -9.85
CA TYR A 641 7.28 -18.38 -8.51
C TYR A 641 8.05 -19.72 -8.33
N GLY A 642 8.39 -20.42 -9.42
CA GLY A 642 9.12 -21.69 -9.36
C GLY A 642 8.23 -22.89 -9.04
N VAL A 643 8.79 -23.90 -8.35
CA VAL A 643 8.11 -25.17 -8.03
C VAL A 643 7.69 -25.19 -6.56
N SER A 644 6.39 -25.35 -6.32
CA SER A 644 5.83 -25.60 -4.98
C SER A 644 5.82 -27.10 -4.69
N VAL A 645 6.53 -27.53 -3.66
CA VAL A 645 6.64 -28.94 -3.27
C VAL A 645 5.59 -29.29 -2.24
N HIS A 646 4.77 -30.28 -2.56
CA HIS A 646 3.74 -30.83 -1.68
C HIS A 646 4.12 -32.27 -1.27
N ARG A 647 3.57 -32.73 -0.16
CA ARG A 647 3.51 -34.15 0.16
C ARG A 647 2.52 -34.83 -0.80
N LYS A 648 2.79 -36.05 -1.18
CA LYS A 648 1.95 -36.82 -2.11
C LYS A 648 0.55 -37.11 -1.55
N ASP A 649 0.44 -37.25 -0.22
CA ASP A 649 -0.81 -37.45 0.53
C ASP A 649 -1.57 -36.13 0.87
N CYS A 650 -1.12 -35.01 0.36
CA CYS A 650 -1.78 -33.72 0.56
C CYS A 650 -3.08 -33.63 -0.27
N PRO A 651 -4.22 -33.22 0.32
CA PRO A 651 -5.47 -33.06 -0.42
C PRO A 651 -5.35 -32.11 -1.64
N ASN A 652 -4.46 -31.12 -1.57
CA ASN A 652 -4.19 -30.22 -2.68
C ASN A 652 -3.30 -30.82 -3.78
N ALA A 653 -2.70 -31.97 -3.52
CA ALA A 653 -1.88 -32.71 -4.47
C ALA A 653 -2.57 -33.98 -5.01
N ASP A 654 -3.80 -34.25 -4.57
CA ASP A 654 -4.58 -35.41 -5.00
C ASP A 654 -4.87 -35.37 -6.50
N PRO A 655 -4.45 -36.40 -7.26
CA PRO A 655 -4.70 -36.48 -8.69
C PRO A 655 -6.18 -36.42 -9.09
N ALA A 656 -7.08 -36.94 -8.23
CA ALA A 656 -8.53 -36.91 -8.48
C ALA A 656 -9.16 -35.52 -8.38
N ARG A 657 -8.49 -34.56 -7.74
CA ARG A 657 -8.96 -33.19 -7.53
C ARG A 657 -8.29 -32.18 -8.44
N ARG A 658 -7.40 -32.60 -9.33
CA ARG A 658 -6.65 -31.69 -10.21
C ARG A 658 -7.52 -31.23 -11.38
N PRO A 659 -7.62 -29.91 -11.64
CA PRO A 659 -8.26 -29.41 -12.84
C PRO A 659 -7.55 -29.98 -14.11
N PRO A 660 -8.27 -30.34 -15.17
CA PRO A 660 -7.67 -30.86 -16.39
C PRO A 660 -6.58 -29.97 -16.99
N GLU A 661 -6.72 -28.68 -16.86
CA GLU A 661 -5.79 -27.65 -17.35
C GLU A 661 -4.46 -27.61 -16.56
N GLU A 662 -4.42 -28.18 -15.36
CA GLU A 662 -3.26 -28.12 -14.46
C GLU A 662 -2.49 -29.44 -14.34
N VAL A 663 -2.98 -30.52 -14.97
CA VAL A 663 -2.34 -31.82 -14.91
C VAL A 663 -0.89 -31.79 -15.41
N GLY A 664 -0.62 -31.05 -16.49
CA GLY A 664 0.73 -30.86 -17.05
C GLY A 664 1.69 -30.05 -16.21
N ARG A 665 1.22 -29.40 -15.15
CA ARG A 665 2.06 -28.58 -14.24
C ARG A 665 2.56 -29.35 -13.02
N TRP A 666 2.12 -30.61 -12.85
CA TRP A 666 2.59 -31.49 -11.79
C TRP A 666 3.79 -32.31 -12.27
N ILE A 667 4.90 -32.20 -11.56
CA ILE A 667 6.18 -32.80 -11.91
C ILE A 667 6.71 -33.69 -10.79
N LYS A 668 7.53 -34.65 -11.16
CA LYS A 668 8.23 -35.50 -10.20
C LYS A 668 9.39 -34.74 -9.59
N VAL A 669 9.46 -34.76 -8.27
CA VAL A 669 10.54 -34.19 -7.47
C VAL A 669 11.03 -35.20 -6.46
N SER A 670 12.29 -35.12 -6.06
CA SER A 670 12.89 -36.00 -5.08
C SER A 670 13.82 -35.21 -4.14
N TRP A 671 14.06 -35.76 -2.94
CA TRP A 671 15.04 -35.20 -2.01
C TRP A 671 16.46 -35.49 -2.52
N GLY A 672 17.30 -34.43 -2.62
CA GLY A 672 18.65 -34.49 -3.20
C GLY A 672 19.80 -34.41 -2.20
N GLY A 673 19.52 -34.41 -0.91
CA GLY A 673 20.52 -34.33 0.15
C GLY A 673 20.18 -33.29 1.23
N LYS A 674 20.85 -33.36 2.39
CA LYS A 674 20.61 -32.44 3.51
C LYS A 674 21.24 -31.10 3.22
N THR A 675 20.43 -30.05 3.03
CA THR A 675 20.89 -28.67 2.84
C THR A 675 20.44 -27.74 3.96
N ARG A 676 19.56 -28.17 4.85
CA ARG A 676 19.10 -27.41 6.03
C ARG A 676 19.25 -28.24 7.29
N GLU A 677 19.57 -27.59 8.40
CA GLU A 677 19.68 -28.24 9.70
C GLU A 677 18.31 -28.60 10.28
N SER A 678 17.22 -27.88 9.93
CA SER A 678 15.86 -28.17 10.40
C SER A 678 14.77 -27.74 9.41
N TYR A 679 13.65 -28.45 9.46
CA TYR A 679 12.44 -28.23 8.66
C TYR A 679 11.23 -28.02 9.55
N ARG A 680 10.47 -26.96 9.32
CA ARG A 680 9.28 -26.63 10.10
C ARG A 680 8.07 -27.43 9.64
N THR A 681 7.40 -28.12 10.58
CA THR A 681 6.13 -28.82 10.31
C THR A 681 5.12 -28.58 11.44
N ASN A 682 3.83 -28.77 11.13
CA ASN A 682 2.76 -28.61 12.08
C ASN A 682 2.25 -29.95 12.56
N LEU A 683 1.99 -30.06 13.85
CA LEU A 683 1.34 -31.20 14.50
C LEU A 683 0.05 -30.75 15.20
N GLN A 684 -0.93 -31.60 15.20
CA GLN A 684 -2.17 -31.41 15.96
C GLN A 684 -2.36 -32.57 16.90
N VAL A 685 -2.46 -32.27 18.19
CA VAL A 685 -2.69 -33.22 19.26
C VAL A 685 -4.13 -33.05 19.77
N VAL A 686 -4.90 -34.14 19.77
CA VAL A 686 -6.23 -34.21 20.37
C VAL A 686 -6.12 -35.06 21.64
N SER A 687 -6.49 -34.48 22.77
CA SER A 687 -6.40 -35.13 24.08
C SER A 687 -7.65 -34.84 24.92
N LYS A 688 -7.93 -35.67 25.92
CA LYS A 688 -8.84 -35.27 27.02
C LYS A 688 -8.20 -34.11 27.78
N ASP A 689 -9.00 -33.08 28.07
CA ASP A 689 -8.52 -31.93 28.82
C ASP A 689 -8.25 -32.35 30.28
N ARG A 690 -7.03 -32.06 30.76
CA ARG A 690 -6.60 -32.38 32.13
C ARG A 690 -5.50 -31.43 32.60
N PRO A 691 -5.35 -31.24 33.91
CA PRO A 691 -4.23 -30.52 34.49
C PRO A 691 -2.87 -31.08 34.02
N ASN A 692 -1.88 -30.24 33.85
CA ASN A 692 -0.49 -30.54 33.45
C ASN A 692 -0.28 -31.14 32.05
N LEU A 693 -1.32 -31.24 31.20
CA LEU A 693 -1.18 -31.78 29.85
C LEU A 693 -0.13 -31.06 29.02
N LEU A 694 -0.08 -29.72 29.07
CA LEU A 694 0.89 -28.90 28.35
C LEU A 694 2.32 -29.09 28.89
N VAL A 695 2.46 -29.33 30.20
CA VAL A 695 3.77 -29.62 30.83
C VAL A 695 4.30 -30.96 30.32
N ASP A 696 3.46 -31.99 30.26
CA ASP A 696 3.85 -33.30 29.75
C ASP A 696 4.30 -33.22 28.26
N ILE A 697 3.53 -32.52 27.44
CA ILE A 697 3.87 -32.29 26.02
C ILE A 697 5.21 -31.54 25.92
N SER A 698 5.40 -30.46 26.67
CA SER A 698 6.62 -29.66 26.67
C SER A 698 7.84 -30.47 27.10
N THR A 699 7.68 -31.33 28.11
CA THR A 699 8.74 -32.21 28.62
C THR A 699 9.19 -33.21 27.55
N ILE A 700 8.26 -33.81 26.81
CA ILE A 700 8.57 -34.76 25.74
C ILE A 700 9.27 -34.06 24.58
N LEU A 701 8.81 -32.88 24.19
CA LEU A 701 9.42 -32.10 23.09
C LEU A 701 10.85 -31.64 23.46
N SER A 702 11.07 -31.22 24.70
CA SER A 702 12.38 -30.89 25.26
C SER A 702 13.32 -32.10 25.28
N ALA A 703 12.82 -33.26 25.75
CA ALA A 703 13.60 -34.50 25.78
C ALA A 703 13.96 -35.01 24.39
N ALA A 704 13.12 -34.73 23.39
CA ALA A 704 13.39 -35.03 22.00
C ALA A 704 14.33 -34.03 21.31
N LYS A 705 14.77 -32.95 22.01
CA LYS A 705 15.58 -31.85 21.49
C LYS A 705 14.97 -31.20 20.24
N VAL A 706 13.66 -31.07 20.23
CA VAL A 706 12.90 -30.47 19.12
C VAL A 706 12.53 -29.04 19.49
N HIS A 707 12.90 -28.11 18.64
CA HIS A 707 12.55 -26.70 18.82
C HIS A 707 11.07 -26.48 18.49
N VAL A 708 10.33 -25.85 19.43
CA VAL A 708 8.93 -25.49 19.28
C VAL A 708 8.83 -24.01 18.89
N SER A 709 8.41 -23.74 17.66
CA SER A 709 8.26 -22.36 17.14
C SER A 709 6.93 -21.72 17.59
N SER A 710 5.87 -22.51 17.76
CA SER A 710 4.59 -22.06 18.31
C SER A 710 3.81 -23.20 18.95
N LEU A 711 3.08 -22.89 20.00
CA LEU A 711 2.15 -23.78 20.68
C LEU A 711 0.85 -23.02 20.90
N ASN A 712 -0.27 -23.59 20.46
CA ASN A 712 -1.59 -23.03 20.67
C ASN A 712 -2.51 -24.13 21.19
N ALA A 713 -3.10 -23.95 22.36
CA ALA A 713 -3.99 -24.92 23.00
C ALA A 713 -5.35 -24.29 23.23
N ARG A 714 -6.41 -25.03 22.94
CA ARG A 714 -7.80 -24.64 23.24
C ARG A 714 -8.57 -25.83 23.75
N SER A 715 -9.37 -25.61 24.78
CA SER A 715 -10.33 -26.60 25.28
C SER A 715 -11.64 -26.47 24.47
N THR A 716 -12.27 -27.60 24.19
CA THR A 716 -13.60 -27.65 23.57
C THR A 716 -14.66 -27.87 24.63
N ALA A 717 -15.92 -27.50 24.35
CA ALA A 717 -17.04 -27.69 25.28
C ALA A 717 -17.28 -29.15 25.67
N ASP A 718 -16.80 -30.10 24.87
CA ASP A 718 -16.93 -31.54 25.08
C ASP A 718 -15.82 -32.13 25.96
N GLY A 719 -15.01 -31.32 26.62
CA GLY A 719 -13.96 -31.75 27.55
C GLY A 719 -12.69 -32.27 26.87
N PHE A 720 -12.44 -31.92 25.62
CA PHE A 720 -11.21 -32.23 24.90
C PHE A 720 -10.32 -30.98 24.76
N ALA A 721 -9.01 -31.20 24.72
CA ALA A 721 -8.01 -30.20 24.38
C ALA A 721 -7.50 -30.45 22.97
N LEU A 722 -7.55 -29.39 22.11
CA LEU A 722 -6.97 -29.37 20.80
C LEU A 722 -5.70 -28.51 20.82
N ILE A 723 -4.55 -29.16 20.63
CA ILE A 723 -3.25 -28.49 20.73
C ILE A 723 -2.56 -28.51 19.38
N SER A 724 -2.27 -27.33 18.83
CA SER A 724 -1.54 -27.13 17.58
C SER A 724 -0.10 -26.73 17.89
N LEU A 725 0.85 -27.46 17.36
CA LEU A 725 2.29 -27.31 17.56
C LEU A 725 2.97 -27.04 16.22
N ALA A 726 3.85 -26.03 16.15
CA ALA A 726 4.80 -25.90 15.06
C ALA A 726 6.18 -26.31 15.58
N VAL A 727 6.73 -27.36 15.01
CA VAL A 727 7.99 -27.96 15.43
C VAL A 727 9.02 -27.98 14.31
N ASP A 728 10.28 -27.80 14.66
CA ASP A 728 11.39 -27.84 13.73
C ASP A 728 12.11 -29.19 13.86
N VAL A 729 12.11 -30.02 12.79
CA VAL A 729 12.64 -31.39 12.77
C VAL A 729 13.64 -31.56 11.62
N SER A 730 14.57 -32.52 11.74
CA SER A 730 15.58 -32.81 10.72
C SER A 730 15.01 -33.65 9.56
N ASP A 731 14.12 -34.60 9.87
CA ASP A 731 13.59 -35.55 8.91
C ASP A 731 12.28 -36.19 9.39
N SER A 732 11.68 -37.05 8.55
CA SER A 732 10.44 -37.76 8.84
C SER A 732 10.60 -38.78 9.95
N GLN A 733 11.80 -39.36 10.18
CA GLN A 733 12.04 -40.33 11.25
C GLN A 733 12.00 -39.67 12.62
N GLN A 734 12.67 -38.51 12.77
CA GLN A 734 12.60 -37.72 14.00
C GLN A 734 11.16 -37.28 14.28
N LEU A 735 10.44 -36.84 13.24
CA LEU A 735 9.04 -36.42 13.38
C LEU A 735 8.16 -37.55 13.87
N GLN A 736 8.28 -38.76 13.28
CA GLN A 736 7.51 -39.96 13.70
C GLN A 736 7.86 -40.37 15.10
N ALA A 737 9.13 -40.29 15.51
CA ALA A 737 9.54 -40.57 16.89
C ALA A 737 8.89 -39.62 17.88
N VAL A 738 8.80 -38.34 17.56
CA VAL A 738 8.12 -37.32 18.36
C VAL A 738 6.62 -37.61 18.45
N MET A 739 5.97 -37.90 17.32
CA MET A 739 4.55 -38.20 17.31
C MET A 739 4.21 -39.45 18.19
N ARG A 740 4.97 -40.54 18.08
CA ARG A 740 4.79 -41.73 18.91
C ARG A 740 4.94 -41.45 20.40
N ARG A 741 5.91 -40.60 20.78
CA ARG A 741 6.09 -40.20 22.19
C ARG A 741 4.94 -39.35 22.70
N LEU A 742 4.41 -38.46 21.88
CA LEU A 742 3.26 -37.64 22.21
C LEU A 742 1.98 -38.50 22.34
N GLU A 743 1.83 -39.56 21.54
CA GLU A 743 0.72 -40.51 21.65
C GLU A 743 0.75 -41.34 22.91
N GLN A 744 1.93 -41.50 23.56
CA GLN A 744 2.08 -42.22 24.83
C GLN A 744 1.65 -41.41 26.05
N ILE A 745 1.40 -40.11 25.89
CA ILE A 745 0.92 -39.27 27.00
C ILE A 745 -0.50 -39.69 27.41
N SER A 746 -0.71 -39.92 28.68
CA SER A 746 -2.03 -40.29 29.21
C SER A 746 -3.08 -39.23 28.82
N GLY A 747 -4.17 -39.68 28.21
CA GLY A 747 -5.26 -38.83 27.74
C GLY A 747 -5.12 -38.32 26.29
N VAL A 748 -3.97 -38.46 25.62
CA VAL A 748 -3.83 -38.20 24.21
C VAL A 748 -4.53 -39.29 23.40
N MET A 749 -5.43 -38.85 22.52
CA MET A 749 -6.23 -39.76 21.69
C MET A 749 -5.63 -39.89 20.29
N ARG A 750 -5.07 -38.80 19.75
CA ARG A 750 -4.56 -38.77 18.39
C ARG A 750 -3.54 -37.66 18.21
N VAL A 751 -2.46 -37.97 17.49
CA VAL A 751 -1.49 -36.97 16.99
C VAL A 751 -1.48 -37.04 15.45
N THR A 752 -1.70 -35.93 14.81
CA THR A 752 -1.78 -35.83 13.34
C THR A 752 -0.96 -34.69 12.78
N ARG A 753 -0.57 -34.82 11.51
CA ARG A 753 -0.04 -33.70 10.71
C ARG A 753 -1.22 -33.14 9.90
N PRO A 754 -1.77 -31.99 10.28
CA PRO A 754 -2.89 -31.42 9.55
C PRO A 754 -2.44 -31.02 8.14
N ALA A 755 -3.19 -31.46 7.13
CA ALA A 755 -3.15 -30.83 5.82
C ALA A 755 -4.22 -29.76 5.80
N ARG A 756 -3.82 -28.49 5.66
CA ARG A 756 -4.73 -27.33 5.56
C ARG A 756 -5.33 -27.20 4.18
#